data_1872a229d7b65cbbc7238e797686fc19
#
_entry.id   1872a229d7b65cbbc7238e797686fc19
#
_cell.length_a   1.000
_cell.length_b   1.000
_cell.length_c   1.000
_cell.angle_alpha   90.00
_cell.angle_beta   90.00
_cell.angle_gamma   90.00
#
_symmetry.space_group_name_H-M   'P 1'
#
loop_
_entity.id
_entity.type
_entity.pdbx_description
1 polymer ?
#
loop_
_entity_poly.entity_id
_entity_poly.type
_entity_poly.pdbx_seq_one_letter_code
_entity_poly.pdbx_strand_id
1 'polypeptide(L)'
;MNGMIENGSLNVNGNGIMNGDGLAATNDNDVVTPEVQPNKRRRKKSIVWEYFTTENVSPGCTRACCKQCNKSFAYITGKKQAGTSHLKRHISLGICPANRSKQEKNQLTTYTPRSQNGTITAPPRKRCRASPGSVTIALDQERCINEIARMIILHDYPTNMVEHPGFVDFAKILQPHFSMVSFDSVYSEIVAIYTREKKSLADTLAEIPGRVSLTMDLWTSDQTLGYAILTGHFIDADWRLNSRVLKFVRVPFPDSQVAFNHAVVSCLSEWGLGSKLFALAVDQSFANEAVVGNLRGLLSIKNSHMLNGQYLLANCYARVMSRMALAAIGATREAVAKVRDSVRYVKVSESREDMFNKLRQQLQIPYTESLVIDNQRMWNSTYHMLSIACELKEVFSCLDASDPNYELAPSMDDWKCIEVLCVYMKLFFDAADILTTKSYPTASAFFHEVCKIQMELAHGALSEDNYVSNFVRPLYEKFDRYWRDCCVVLAMAVAMDPRYKLKLVEFSFAKVFGEEGELWFRAVDDGLHELYFEYVAQTLPLPSIFVDQRYEGFIKAEAHQDEDSLPLPDGLSDFDVYISEISSNHQTKSELDQYLDEPLLPRGSQEFDVLEWWKLHRIKYPTLSKMAADILSIPFATISGDSVFDTLSKKLDSHRSSLKPVTLEALVCANNWLQFGTQQSLSILDVSTMCIKMETK
;
A
#
# COMPACT_ATOMS: atom_id res chain seq x y z
N MET A 1 -41.44 -33.06 20.89
CA MET A 1 -42.56 -33.62 20.08
C MET A 1 -42.11 -33.41 18.64
N ASN A 2 -41.48 -34.36 18.07
CA ASN A 2 -41.91 -35.50 17.24
C ASN A 2 -42.56 -35.08 15.91
N GLY A 3 -41.94 -35.57 14.87
CA GLY A 3 -42.42 -35.96 13.54
C GLY A 3 -41.39 -35.50 12.47
N MET A 4 -40.44 -36.19 12.07
CA MET A 4 -40.25 -37.43 11.27
C MET A 4 -41.16 -37.54 10.06
N ILE A 5 -40.47 -37.87 8.95
CA ILE A 5 -40.78 -38.77 7.81
C ILE A 5 -40.69 -38.00 6.49
N GLU A 6 -39.99 -38.37 5.54
CA GLU A 6 -39.32 -39.42 4.79
C GLU A 6 -39.31 -39.11 3.29
N ASN A 7 -38.19 -39.38 2.68
CA ASN A 7 -37.87 -40.03 1.38
C ASN A 7 -38.76 -39.91 0.16
N GLY A 8 -38.11 -39.67 -0.96
CA GLY A 8 -38.60 -39.95 -2.29
C GLY A 8 -37.58 -39.76 -3.41
N SER A 9 -36.69 -40.74 -3.56
CA SER A 9 -35.86 -40.96 -4.73
C SER A 9 -36.66 -41.50 -5.88
N LEU A 10 -36.49 -41.00 -7.11
CA LEU A 10 -36.71 -41.80 -8.34
C LEU A 10 -35.86 -41.26 -9.51
N ASN A 11 -34.93 -42.13 -9.92
CA ASN A 11 -34.35 -42.20 -11.25
C ASN A 11 -35.42 -42.55 -12.29
N VAL A 12 -35.32 -42.02 -13.52
CA VAL A 12 -35.54 -42.78 -14.76
C VAL A 12 -34.83 -42.18 -15.95
N ASN A 13 -34.10 -43.04 -16.66
CA ASN A 13 -33.53 -42.92 -18.00
C ASN A 13 -34.55 -42.64 -19.10
N GLY A 14 -34.12 -42.11 -20.23
CA GLY A 14 -34.86 -42.17 -21.49
C GLY A 14 -34.15 -41.57 -22.72
N ASN A 15 -33.59 -42.46 -23.51
CA ASN A 15 -33.08 -42.27 -24.89
C ASN A 15 -34.15 -41.76 -25.90
N GLY A 16 -33.68 -41.17 -27.03
CA GLY A 16 -34.39 -41.07 -28.28
C GLY A 16 -33.85 -39.93 -29.14
N ILE A 17 -32.96 -40.10 -30.07
CA ILE A 17 -32.99 -40.52 -31.48
C ILE A 17 -34.10 -39.83 -32.32
N MET A 18 -33.66 -39.20 -33.36
CA MET A 18 -34.04 -39.10 -34.79
C MET A 18 -34.12 -37.65 -35.31
N ASN A 19 -33.28 -37.37 -36.28
CA ASN A 19 -33.37 -37.44 -37.75
C ASN A 19 -34.08 -36.28 -38.48
N GLY A 20 -33.44 -35.90 -39.55
CA GLY A 20 -34.07 -35.41 -40.79
C GLY A 20 -33.28 -34.26 -41.44
N ASP A 21 -32.48 -34.61 -42.42
CA ASP A 21 -32.63 -34.43 -43.88
C ASP A 21 -32.60 -32.97 -44.37
N GLY A 22 -31.95 -32.62 -45.41
CA GLY A 22 -31.50 -33.27 -46.61
C GLY A 22 -30.92 -32.28 -47.65
N LEU A 23 -30.25 -32.91 -48.58
CA LEU A 23 -30.19 -32.62 -50.04
C LEU A 23 -29.38 -31.38 -50.51
N ALA A 24 -28.62 -31.40 -51.56
CA ALA A 24 -28.24 -32.32 -52.62
C ALA A 24 -27.05 -31.79 -53.43
N ALA A 25 -26.23 -32.67 -53.94
CA ALA A 25 -25.88 -33.01 -55.33
C ALA A 25 -24.91 -32.05 -56.05
N THR A 26 -24.00 -32.43 -56.85
CA THR A 26 -23.81 -33.49 -57.82
C THR A 26 -22.37 -33.55 -58.33
N ASN A 27 -21.95 -34.80 -58.69
CA ASN A 27 -21.23 -35.30 -59.86
C ASN A 27 -19.74 -34.91 -60.10
N ASP A 28 -18.86 -35.72 -60.66
CA ASP A 28 -18.88 -37.04 -61.27
C ASP A 28 -17.43 -37.60 -61.40
N ASN A 29 -17.39 -38.98 -61.45
CA ASN A 29 -16.49 -39.87 -62.21
C ASN A 29 -14.95 -39.76 -62.08
N ASP A 30 -14.16 -40.78 -62.00
CA ASP A 30 -14.14 -42.17 -62.50
C ASP A 30 -13.12 -43.05 -61.73
N VAL A 31 -13.50 -44.23 -61.35
CA VAL A 31 -13.02 -45.60 -61.57
C VAL A 31 -11.50 -45.85 -61.69
N VAL A 32 -10.94 -46.63 -60.80
CA VAL A 32 -10.33 -47.97 -60.96
C VAL A 32 -9.64 -48.40 -59.66
N THR A 33 -10.07 -49.52 -59.08
CA THR A 33 -9.38 -50.40 -58.10
C THR A 33 -8.53 -51.40 -58.88
N PRO A 34 -7.72 -52.31 -58.24
CA PRO A 34 -7.32 -52.48 -56.85
C PRO A 34 -5.79 -52.75 -56.67
N GLU A 35 -5.30 -52.76 -55.45
CA GLU A 35 -4.50 -53.87 -54.93
C GLU A 35 -4.02 -53.64 -53.50
N VAL A 36 -4.20 -54.66 -52.71
CA VAL A 36 -3.87 -54.78 -51.28
C VAL A 36 -2.37 -55.04 -51.14
N GLN A 37 -1.66 -54.25 -50.33
CA GLN A 37 -0.49 -54.71 -49.60
C GLN A 37 -0.17 -53.89 -48.33
N PRO A 38 0.64 -54.38 -47.35
CA PRO A 38 0.35 -54.29 -45.93
C PRO A 38 0.98 -53.06 -45.24
N ASN A 39 0.33 -52.63 -44.15
CA ASN A 39 0.70 -51.60 -43.19
C ASN A 39 2.18 -51.56 -42.83
N LYS A 40 3.00 -50.67 -43.42
CA LYS A 40 4.24 -50.17 -42.83
C LYS A 40 3.92 -49.04 -41.87
N ARG A 41 4.03 -49.29 -40.53
CA ARG A 41 3.99 -48.28 -39.47
C ARG A 41 4.95 -47.12 -39.86
N ARG A 42 4.44 -45.92 -40.18
CA ARG A 42 5.22 -44.71 -40.38
C ARG A 42 6.00 -44.42 -39.09
N ARG A 43 7.34 -44.59 -39.11
CA ARG A 43 8.22 -44.12 -38.02
C ARG A 43 8.02 -42.63 -37.87
N LYS A 44 7.63 -42.17 -36.69
CA LYS A 44 7.53 -40.74 -36.34
C LYS A 44 8.90 -40.10 -36.63
N LYS A 45 8.95 -39.05 -37.46
CA LYS A 45 10.17 -38.28 -37.73
C LYS A 45 10.64 -37.67 -36.41
N SER A 46 11.97 -37.74 -36.17
CA SER A 46 12.57 -37.16 -34.96
C SER A 46 12.31 -35.64 -34.92
N ILE A 47 11.91 -35.10 -33.73
CA ILE A 47 11.69 -33.69 -33.46
C ILE A 47 12.85 -32.75 -33.85
N VAL A 48 14.06 -33.30 -34.01
CA VAL A 48 15.26 -32.58 -34.45
C VAL A 48 15.07 -31.88 -35.80
N TRP A 49 14.24 -32.43 -36.68
CA TRP A 49 14.02 -31.88 -38.01
C TRP A 49 13.19 -30.57 -38.03
N GLU A 50 12.68 -30.16 -36.93
CA GLU A 50 12.11 -28.83 -36.77
C GLU A 50 13.21 -27.75 -36.75
N TYR A 51 14.42 -28.11 -36.28
CA TYR A 51 15.55 -27.20 -36.07
C TYR A 51 16.63 -27.30 -37.13
N PHE A 52 16.59 -28.31 -38.02
CA PHE A 52 17.57 -28.53 -39.04
C PHE A 52 16.95 -28.66 -40.43
N THR A 53 17.65 -28.15 -41.44
CA THR A 53 17.40 -28.38 -42.85
C THR A 53 18.45 -29.35 -43.41
N THR A 54 18.08 -30.11 -44.44
CA THR A 54 19.03 -31.02 -45.14
C THR A 54 19.42 -30.41 -46.45
N GLU A 55 20.72 -30.37 -46.74
CA GLU A 55 21.33 -29.87 -47.98
C GLU A 55 22.18 -30.96 -48.65
N ASN A 56 22.01 -31.14 -49.96
CA ASN A 56 22.82 -32.03 -50.76
C ASN A 56 24.06 -31.30 -51.27
N VAL A 57 25.23 -31.70 -50.77
CA VAL A 57 26.50 -31.04 -51.11
C VAL A 57 27.18 -31.67 -52.28
N SER A 58 27.00 -33.00 -52.54
CA SER A 58 27.49 -33.73 -53.67
C SER A 58 26.70 -35.04 -53.84
N PRO A 59 26.78 -35.74 -55.01
CA PRO A 59 26.07 -37.01 -55.20
C PRO A 59 26.40 -38.00 -54.07
N GLY A 60 25.43 -38.39 -53.29
CA GLY A 60 25.58 -39.31 -52.17
C GLY A 60 25.98 -38.65 -50.80
N CYS A 61 26.11 -37.33 -50.71
CA CYS A 61 26.54 -36.66 -49.52
C CYS A 61 25.50 -35.57 -49.11
N THR A 62 24.74 -35.83 -48.04
CA THR A 62 23.76 -34.87 -47.50
C THR A 62 24.20 -34.40 -46.11
N ARG A 63 24.13 -33.10 -45.85
CA ARG A 63 24.42 -32.49 -44.56
C ARG A 63 23.15 -31.92 -43.94
N ALA A 64 23.12 -31.89 -42.61
CA ALA A 64 22.08 -31.27 -41.86
C ALA A 64 22.55 -29.91 -41.32
N CYS A 65 21.90 -28.79 -41.71
CA CYS A 65 22.26 -27.43 -41.33
C CYS A 65 21.32 -26.92 -40.26
N CYS A 66 21.85 -26.36 -39.18
CA CYS A 66 21.06 -25.76 -38.12
C CYS A 66 20.42 -24.45 -38.60
N LYS A 67 19.11 -24.32 -38.52
CA LYS A 67 18.35 -23.12 -38.93
C LYS A 67 18.71 -21.86 -38.15
N GLN A 68 19.29 -21.99 -36.95
CA GLN A 68 19.57 -20.85 -36.06
C GLN A 68 21.03 -20.36 -36.17
N CYS A 69 22.01 -21.24 -36.33
CA CYS A 69 23.44 -20.86 -36.34
C CYS A 69 24.17 -21.26 -37.62
N ASN A 70 23.48 -21.83 -38.61
CA ASN A 70 23.99 -22.28 -39.91
C ASN A 70 25.17 -23.30 -39.86
N LYS A 71 25.47 -23.88 -38.67
CA LYS A 71 26.47 -24.96 -38.60
C LYS A 71 25.94 -26.21 -39.26
N SER A 72 26.78 -26.81 -40.13
CA SER A 72 26.44 -27.99 -40.90
C SER A 72 27.07 -29.24 -40.30
N PHE A 73 26.33 -30.36 -40.30
CA PHE A 73 26.70 -31.66 -39.76
C PHE A 73 26.53 -32.74 -40.82
N ALA A 74 27.41 -33.72 -40.87
CA ALA A 74 27.30 -34.85 -41.79
C ALA A 74 26.04 -35.67 -41.43
N TYR A 75 25.15 -35.92 -42.43
CA TYR A 75 23.93 -36.70 -42.25
C TYR A 75 23.91 -37.96 -43.11
N ILE A 76 24.21 -37.86 -44.41
CA ILE A 76 24.39 -39.00 -45.28
C ILE A 76 25.77 -38.88 -45.93
N THR A 77 26.59 -39.94 -45.89
CA THR A 77 27.85 -39.97 -46.49
C THR A 77 28.00 -41.35 -47.24
N GLY A 78 27.84 -41.36 -48.54
CA GLY A 78 27.75 -42.59 -49.33
C GLY A 78 26.50 -43.42 -48.91
N LYS A 79 26.73 -44.70 -48.60
CA LYS A 79 25.67 -45.65 -48.21
C LYS A 79 25.33 -45.57 -46.69
N LYS A 80 26.03 -44.73 -45.91
CA LYS A 80 25.80 -44.63 -44.40
C LYS A 80 25.03 -43.39 -44.03
N GLN A 81 23.92 -43.60 -43.32
CA GLN A 81 23.12 -42.53 -42.73
C GLN A 81 23.46 -42.38 -41.22
N ALA A 82 23.88 -41.17 -40.82
CA ALA A 82 24.21 -40.88 -39.44
C ALA A 82 22.88 -40.73 -38.59
N GLY A 83 22.92 -41.23 -37.38
CA GLY A 83 21.80 -41.02 -36.42
C GLY A 83 21.66 -39.54 -36.00
N THR A 84 20.48 -39.14 -35.52
CA THR A 84 20.16 -37.74 -35.13
C THR A 84 20.70 -37.35 -33.74
N SER A 85 21.48 -38.22 -33.07
CA SER A 85 21.96 -37.97 -31.70
C SER A 85 22.90 -36.77 -31.57
N HIS A 86 23.76 -36.55 -32.56
CA HIS A 86 24.71 -35.42 -32.62
C HIS A 86 23.97 -34.09 -32.89
N LEU A 87 22.86 -34.11 -33.62
CA LEU A 87 22.00 -32.95 -33.86
C LEU A 87 21.22 -32.59 -32.60
N LYS A 88 20.69 -33.59 -31.86
CA LYS A 88 20.08 -33.38 -30.53
C LYS A 88 21.07 -32.75 -29.56
N ARG A 89 22.33 -33.23 -29.59
CA ARG A 89 23.38 -32.70 -28.71
C ARG A 89 23.70 -31.23 -28.96
N HIS A 90 23.65 -30.80 -30.24
CA HIS A 90 23.86 -29.41 -30.62
C HIS A 90 22.74 -28.49 -30.04
N ILE A 91 21.51 -28.97 -29.98
CA ILE A 91 20.37 -28.20 -29.45
C ILE A 91 20.31 -28.25 -27.91
N SER A 92 20.34 -29.46 -27.32
CA SER A 92 20.04 -29.68 -25.89
C SER A 92 21.18 -29.38 -24.93
N LEU A 93 22.45 -29.39 -25.40
CA LEU A 93 23.63 -29.11 -24.59
C LEU A 93 24.14 -27.64 -24.70
N GLY A 94 23.35 -26.73 -25.28
CA GLY A 94 23.75 -25.33 -25.40
C GLY A 94 24.98 -25.09 -26.31
N ILE A 95 25.32 -26.07 -27.18
CA ILE A 95 26.43 -25.93 -28.09
C ILE A 95 26.11 -25.02 -29.28
N CYS A 96 24.81 -24.77 -29.51
CA CYS A 96 24.34 -23.79 -30.50
C CYS A 96 24.49 -22.36 -29.96
N PRO A 97 25.31 -21.50 -30.59
CA PRO A 97 25.51 -20.12 -30.11
C PRO A 97 24.24 -19.32 -29.99
N ALA A 98 23.25 -19.54 -30.85
CA ALA A 98 21.97 -18.86 -30.82
C ALA A 98 21.04 -19.32 -29.64
N ASN A 99 21.21 -20.56 -29.14
CA ASN A 99 20.47 -21.03 -27.96
C ASN A 99 21.20 -20.70 -26.65
N ARG A 100 22.54 -20.52 -26.70
CA ARG A 100 23.31 -20.13 -25.53
C ARG A 100 22.90 -18.73 -25.02
N SER A 101 22.70 -17.79 -25.92
CA SER A 101 22.22 -16.45 -25.59
C SER A 101 20.78 -16.41 -25.02
N LYS A 102 19.95 -17.43 -25.31
CA LYS A 102 18.60 -17.57 -24.72
C LYS A 102 18.60 -18.27 -23.36
N GLN A 103 19.58 -19.15 -23.11
CA GLN A 103 19.70 -19.82 -21.80
C GLN A 103 20.42 -18.97 -20.74
N GLU A 104 21.34 -18.09 -21.12
CA GLU A 104 22.00 -17.16 -20.20
C GLU A 104 21.02 -16.08 -19.66
N LYS A 105 19.94 -15.80 -20.38
CA LYS A 105 18.87 -14.90 -19.90
C LYS A 105 17.89 -15.54 -18.89
N ASN A 106 17.93 -16.87 -18.70
CA ASN A 106 17.01 -17.58 -17.78
C ASN A 106 17.71 -18.27 -16.59
N GLN A 107 18.99 -18.00 -16.34
CA GLN A 107 19.69 -18.52 -15.17
C GLN A 107 20.30 -17.37 -14.35
N LEU A 108 19.43 -16.67 -13.62
CA LEU A 108 19.82 -15.90 -12.44
C LEU A 108 19.37 -16.71 -11.23
N THR A 109 20.19 -17.68 -10.81
CA THR A 109 20.08 -18.23 -9.45
C THR A 109 21.41 -18.82 -9.00
N THR A 110 21.92 -18.24 -7.93
CA THR A 110 22.75 -18.78 -6.85
C THR A 110 24.14 -19.29 -7.21
N TYR A 111 25.09 -18.41 -6.93
CA TYR A 111 26.49 -18.75 -6.71
C TYR A 111 26.65 -19.25 -5.27
N THR A 112 27.01 -20.54 -5.10
CA THR A 112 27.57 -21.03 -3.84
C THR A 112 29.08 -21.25 -4.05
N PRO A 113 29.95 -20.73 -3.17
CA PRO A 113 31.41 -20.94 -3.30
C PRO A 113 31.78 -22.36 -2.93
N ARG A 114 32.54 -22.99 -3.83
CA ARG A 114 33.11 -24.32 -3.61
C ARG A 114 34.38 -24.18 -2.80
N SER A 115 34.39 -24.71 -1.60
CA SER A 115 35.59 -24.91 -0.77
C SER A 115 36.50 -25.97 -1.41
N GLN A 116 37.77 -25.60 -1.61
CA GLN A 116 38.84 -26.51 -1.91
C GLN A 116 39.38 -27.14 -0.66
N ASN A 117 39.43 -28.46 -0.59
CA ASN A 117 40.61 -29.22 -0.14
C ASN A 117 40.35 -30.74 -0.14
N GLY A 118 41.37 -31.48 -0.55
CA GLY A 118 41.53 -32.88 -0.20
C GLY A 118 41.61 -33.89 -1.35
N THR A 119 42.76 -34.08 -1.90
CA THR A 119 43.28 -35.28 -2.63
C THR A 119 43.00 -36.58 -1.88
N ILE A 120 42.49 -37.61 -2.59
CA ILE A 120 42.93 -39.02 -2.44
C ILE A 120 42.43 -39.82 -3.66
N THR A 121 43.31 -40.55 -4.29
CA THR A 121 43.18 -41.46 -5.40
C THR A 121 42.49 -42.78 -5.06
N ALA A 122 41.58 -43.25 -5.89
CA ALA A 122 41.15 -44.66 -5.94
C ALA A 122 40.67 -45.07 -7.35
N PRO A 123 40.77 -46.34 -7.73
CA PRO A 123 40.80 -46.83 -9.10
C PRO A 123 39.41 -47.00 -9.75
N PRO A 124 39.33 -47.22 -11.10
CA PRO A 124 38.09 -47.06 -11.85
C PRO A 124 37.13 -48.25 -11.67
N ARG A 125 35.94 -47.97 -11.16
CA ARG A 125 34.84 -48.93 -11.13
C ARG A 125 33.99 -48.85 -12.40
N LYS A 126 33.61 -50.01 -12.90
CA LYS A 126 32.81 -50.27 -14.08
C LYS A 126 31.50 -49.49 -14.07
N ARG A 127 31.20 -48.80 -15.18
CA ARG A 127 29.96 -48.07 -15.40
C ARG A 127 28.77 -49.03 -15.44
N CYS A 128 27.93 -48.99 -14.40
CA CYS A 128 26.53 -49.40 -14.52
C CYS A 128 25.77 -48.34 -15.32
N ARG A 129 25.02 -48.76 -16.35
CA ARG A 129 24.05 -47.93 -17.05
C ARG A 129 22.94 -47.58 -16.03
N ALA A 130 22.98 -46.36 -15.47
CA ALA A 130 21.85 -45.81 -14.81
C ALA A 130 20.81 -45.40 -15.85
N SER A 131 19.60 -45.86 -15.68
CA SER A 131 18.37 -45.33 -16.32
C SER A 131 18.33 -43.82 -16.16
N PRO A 132 17.71 -43.04 -17.06
CA PRO A 132 17.54 -41.62 -16.83
C PRO A 132 16.64 -41.46 -15.59
N GLY A 133 17.29 -41.28 -14.45
CA GLY A 133 16.59 -41.03 -13.18
C GLY A 133 15.77 -39.74 -13.32
N SER A 134 14.51 -39.80 -12.98
CA SER A 134 13.76 -38.64 -12.59
C SER A 134 14.61 -37.89 -11.59
N VAL A 135 14.87 -36.62 -11.85
CA VAL A 135 15.42 -35.73 -10.83
C VAL A 135 14.36 -35.64 -9.74
N THR A 136 14.49 -36.49 -8.73
CA THR A 136 13.73 -36.35 -7.50
C THR A 136 14.28 -35.08 -6.85
N ILE A 137 13.57 -33.98 -6.98
CA ILE A 137 13.81 -32.80 -6.18
C ILE A 137 13.55 -33.25 -4.74
N ALA A 138 14.60 -33.31 -3.92
CA ALA A 138 14.44 -33.64 -2.51
C ALA A 138 13.48 -32.61 -1.89
N LEU A 139 12.46 -33.09 -1.20
CA LEU A 139 11.52 -32.22 -0.49
C LEU A 139 12.28 -31.49 0.62
N ASP A 140 12.24 -30.18 0.59
CA ASP A 140 12.73 -29.32 1.65
C ASP A 140 11.58 -29.09 2.65
N GLN A 141 11.57 -29.88 3.72
CA GLN A 141 10.52 -29.86 4.74
C GLN A 141 10.49 -28.52 5.49
N GLU A 142 11.67 -27.94 5.82
CA GLU A 142 11.75 -26.67 6.54
C GLU A 142 11.17 -25.52 5.71
N ARG A 143 11.49 -25.49 4.43
CA ARG A 143 10.90 -24.54 3.50
C ARG A 143 9.39 -24.69 3.38
N CYS A 144 8.88 -25.90 3.38
CA CYS A 144 7.43 -26.15 3.36
C CYS A 144 6.76 -25.59 4.61
N ILE A 145 7.34 -25.80 5.80
CA ILE A 145 6.81 -25.26 7.06
C ILE A 145 6.83 -23.73 7.03
N ASN A 146 7.92 -23.13 6.56
CA ASN A 146 8.02 -21.67 6.42
C ASN A 146 6.94 -21.11 5.49
N GLU A 147 6.72 -21.72 4.32
CA GLU A 147 5.68 -21.26 3.38
C GLU A 147 4.26 -21.47 3.93
N ILE A 148 4.01 -22.53 4.69
CA ILE A 148 2.73 -22.72 5.40
C ILE A 148 2.53 -21.62 6.46
N ALA A 149 3.56 -21.32 7.26
CA ALA A 149 3.49 -20.25 8.24
C ALA A 149 3.25 -18.87 7.58
N ARG A 150 3.93 -18.59 6.46
CA ARG A 150 3.70 -17.37 5.66
C ARG A 150 2.28 -17.30 5.12
N MET A 151 1.74 -18.41 4.60
CA MET A 151 0.36 -18.48 4.11
C MET A 151 -0.64 -18.18 5.24
N ILE A 152 -0.43 -18.74 6.43
CA ILE A 152 -1.26 -18.49 7.62
C ILE A 152 -1.21 -17.02 8.01
N ILE A 153 0.00 -16.43 8.07
CA ILE A 153 0.18 -15.01 8.40
C ILE A 153 -0.50 -14.10 7.37
N LEU A 154 -0.25 -14.32 6.07
CA LEU A 154 -0.69 -13.42 4.99
C LEU A 154 -2.20 -13.45 4.76
N HIS A 155 -2.83 -14.62 4.96
CA HIS A 155 -4.25 -14.81 4.65
C HIS A 155 -5.12 -14.99 5.90
N ASP A 156 -4.54 -14.74 7.08
CA ASP A 156 -5.26 -14.81 8.37
C ASP A 156 -5.94 -16.18 8.64
N TYR A 157 -5.32 -17.26 8.15
CA TYR A 157 -5.85 -18.59 8.43
C TYR A 157 -5.69 -18.98 9.90
N PRO A 158 -6.61 -19.79 10.46
CA PRO A 158 -6.43 -20.35 11.78
C PRO A 158 -5.15 -21.19 11.86
N THR A 159 -4.34 -20.97 12.89
CA THR A 159 -3.06 -21.67 13.06
C THR A 159 -3.20 -23.19 13.17
N ASN A 160 -4.35 -23.68 13.63
CA ASN A 160 -4.67 -25.11 13.73
C ASN A 160 -5.15 -25.73 12.40
N MET A 161 -5.24 -24.96 11.31
CA MET A 161 -5.68 -25.47 10.00
C MET A 161 -4.81 -26.63 9.50
N VAL A 162 -3.53 -26.67 9.90
CA VAL A 162 -2.59 -27.72 9.50
C VAL A 162 -2.93 -29.11 10.05
N GLU A 163 -3.73 -29.16 11.10
CA GLU A 163 -4.22 -30.39 11.72
C GLU A 163 -5.61 -30.80 11.21
N HIS A 164 -6.26 -29.97 10.37
CA HIS A 164 -7.55 -30.30 9.78
C HIS A 164 -7.42 -31.48 8.80
N PRO A 165 -8.30 -32.49 8.89
CA PRO A 165 -8.22 -33.67 8.03
C PRO A 165 -8.11 -33.33 6.54
N GLY A 166 -8.90 -32.37 6.05
CA GLY A 166 -8.86 -31.95 4.65
C GLY A 166 -7.52 -31.38 4.22
N PHE A 167 -6.83 -30.59 5.07
CA PHE A 167 -5.47 -30.08 4.77
C PHE A 167 -4.46 -31.24 4.76
N VAL A 168 -4.56 -32.12 5.73
CA VAL A 168 -3.71 -33.31 5.86
C VAL A 168 -3.80 -34.21 4.62
N ASP A 169 -5.01 -34.50 4.17
CA ASP A 169 -5.26 -35.35 3.00
C ASP A 169 -4.80 -34.68 1.72
N PHE A 170 -5.04 -33.36 1.58
CA PHE A 170 -4.57 -32.57 0.45
C PHE A 170 -3.04 -32.56 0.37
N ALA A 171 -2.35 -32.32 1.49
CA ALA A 171 -0.89 -32.29 1.54
C ALA A 171 -0.27 -33.66 1.20
N LYS A 172 -0.84 -34.75 1.70
CA LYS A 172 -0.43 -36.14 1.40
C LYS A 172 -0.61 -36.52 -0.07
N ILE A 173 -1.71 -36.07 -0.70
CA ILE A 173 -1.96 -36.29 -2.13
C ILE A 173 -0.95 -35.55 -3.00
N LEU A 174 -0.65 -34.28 -2.66
CA LEU A 174 0.33 -33.47 -3.39
C LEU A 174 1.74 -34.03 -3.25
N GLN A 175 2.13 -34.39 -2.03
CA GLN A 175 3.47 -34.88 -1.74
C GLN A 175 3.43 -35.97 -0.67
N PRO A 176 3.43 -37.24 -1.08
CA PRO A 176 3.38 -38.39 -0.14
C PRO A 176 4.51 -38.46 0.88
N HIS A 177 5.67 -37.80 0.56
CA HIS A 177 6.84 -37.75 1.45
C HIS A 177 6.81 -36.56 2.40
N PHE A 178 5.79 -35.71 2.34
CA PHE A 178 5.63 -34.59 3.25
C PHE A 178 5.29 -35.10 4.65
N SER A 179 6.15 -34.79 5.63
CA SER A 179 5.88 -35.08 7.02
C SER A 179 4.83 -34.10 7.55
N MET A 180 3.81 -34.62 8.20
CA MET A 180 2.74 -33.76 8.75
C MET A 180 3.30 -32.79 9.77
N VAL A 181 2.86 -31.55 9.67
CA VAL A 181 3.29 -30.44 10.51
C VAL A 181 2.31 -30.31 11.66
N SER A 182 2.83 -30.20 12.89
CA SER A 182 2.01 -29.92 14.07
C SER A 182 1.76 -28.42 14.24
N PHE A 183 0.72 -28.08 14.99
CA PHE A 183 0.45 -26.71 15.43
C PHE A 183 1.69 -26.05 16.05
N ASP A 184 2.40 -26.76 16.95
CA ASP A 184 3.58 -26.23 17.62
C ASP A 184 4.72 -25.88 16.65
N SER A 185 4.91 -26.70 15.61
CA SER A 185 5.93 -26.44 14.58
C SER A 185 5.60 -25.17 13.79
N VAL A 186 4.33 -25.01 13.40
CA VAL A 186 3.87 -23.80 12.69
C VAL A 186 3.96 -22.58 13.59
N TYR A 187 3.54 -22.71 14.84
CA TYR A 187 3.64 -21.61 15.81
C TYR A 187 5.08 -21.15 16.02
N SER A 188 6.01 -22.11 16.17
CA SER A 188 7.44 -21.80 16.31
C SER A 188 7.98 -21.06 15.08
N GLU A 189 7.56 -21.44 13.88
CA GLU A 189 7.96 -20.80 12.64
C GLU A 189 7.34 -19.39 12.48
N ILE A 190 6.08 -19.19 12.89
CA ILE A 190 5.46 -17.85 12.95
C ILE A 190 6.26 -16.92 13.84
N VAL A 191 6.69 -17.37 15.03
CA VAL A 191 7.51 -16.59 15.95
C VAL A 191 8.91 -16.33 15.37
N ALA A 192 9.50 -17.29 14.66
CA ALA A 192 10.78 -17.12 13.98
C ALA A 192 10.69 -16.08 12.85
N ILE A 193 9.64 -16.13 12.04
CA ILE A 193 9.36 -15.12 11.00
C ILE A 193 9.21 -13.73 11.64
N TYR A 194 8.34 -13.61 12.65
CA TYR A 194 8.14 -12.36 13.38
C TYR A 194 9.46 -11.77 13.90
N THR A 195 10.29 -12.60 14.55
CA THR A 195 11.56 -12.16 15.13
C THR A 195 12.56 -11.70 14.06
N ARG A 196 12.63 -12.41 12.94
CA ARG A 196 13.49 -12.07 11.81
C ARG A 196 13.07 -10.75 11.15
N GLU A 197 11.78 -10.63 10.84
CA GLU A 197 11.24 -9.42 10.20
C GLU A 197 11.32 -8.21 11.16
N LYS A 198 11.08 -8.40 12.46
CA LYS A 198 11.25 -7.36 13.48
C LYS A 198 12.68 -6.82 13.51
N LYS A 199 13.67 -7.72 13.48
CA LYS A 199 15.08 -7.31 13.44
C LYS A 199 15.39 -6.53 12.16
N SER A 200 14.97 -7.03 11.01
CA SER A 200 15.16 -6.34 9.72
C SER A 200 14.55 -4.94 9.71
N LEU A 201 13.34 -4.79 10.28
CA LEU A 201 12.69 -3.49 10.39
C LEU A 201 13.42 -2.57 11.38
N ALA A 202 13.93 -3.11 12.51
CA ALA A 202 14.70 -2.33 13.47
C ALA A 202 16.00 -1.80 12.85
N ASP A 203 16.71 -2.62 12.08
CA ASP A 203 17.89 -2.21 11.34
C ASP A 203 17.54 -1.10 10.33
N THR A 204 16.44 -1.24 9.59
CA THR A 204 15.93 -0.21 8.67
C THR A 204 15.63 1.10 9.39
N LEU A 205 14.90 1.06 10.51
CA LEU A 205 14.53 2.26 11.28
C LEU A 205 15.75 2.97 11.91
N ALA A 206 16.81 2.22 12.23
CA ALA A 206 18.06 2.79 12.68
C ALA A 206 18.78 3.60 11.59
N GLU A 207 18.70 3.14 10.33
CA GLU A 207 19.39 3.71 9.18
C GLU A 207 18.62 4.84 8.48
N ILE A 208 17.31 5.04 8.75
CA ILE A 208 16.56 6.11 8.11
C ILE A 208 17.18 7.49 8.40
N PRO A 209 17.31 8.35 7.36
CA PRO A 209 17.95 9.65 7.50
C PRO A 209 17.09 10.68 8.24
N GLY A 210 15.77 10.49 8.25
CA GLY A 210 14.77 11.38 8.83
C GLY A 210 14.16 10.85 10.13
N ARG A 211 13.01 11.39 10.45
CA ARG A 211 12.23 11.06 11.65
C ARG A 211 11.06 10.13 11.33
N VAL A 212 10.38 9.66 12.38
CA VAL A 212 9.22 8.76 12.28
C VAL A 212 8.01 9.45 12.87
N SER A 213 6.94 9.51 12.09
CA SER A 213 5.61 9.86 12.57
C SER A 213 4.85 8.59 12.96
N LEU A 214 4.10 8.62 14.05
CA LEU A 214 3.30 7.49 14.52
C LEU A 214 1.82 7.73 14.28
N THR A 215 1.08 6.67 14.00
CA THR A 215 -0.36 6.63 14.19
C THR A 215 -0.72 5.66 15.29
N MET A 216 -1.80 5.95 15.99
CA MET A 216 -2.40 5.02 16.91
C MET A 216 -3.90 4.89 16.66
N ASP A 217 -4.34 3.66 16.48
CA ASP A 217 -5.75 3.28 16.32
C ASP A 217 -6.16 2.25 17.38
N LEU A 218 -7.46 2.15 17.65
CA LEU A 218 -8.03 1.19 18.58
C LEU A 218 -8.84 0.14 17.84
N TRP A 219 -8.53 -1.12 18.12
CA TRP A 219 -9.34 -2.26 17.71
C TRP A 219 -10.06 -2.84 18.92
N THR A 220 -11.26 -3.34 18.72
CA THR A 220 -12.05 -3.95 19.78
C THR A 220 -12.38 -5.40 19.46
N SER A 221 -12.48 -6.26 20.48
CA SER A 221 -13.02 -7.60 20.33
C SER A 221 -14.51 -7.65 20.68
N ASP A 222 -15.17 -8.75 20.31
CA ASP A 222 -16.55 -8.99 20.72
C ASP A 222 -16.73 -9.14 22.24
N GLN A 223 -15.61 -9.42 22.95
CA GLN A 223 -15.56 -9.50 24.41
C GLN A 223 -15.26 -8.14 25.09
N THR A 224 -15.45 -7.02 24.38
CA THR A 224 -15.16 -5.66 24.87
C THR A 224 -13.71 -5.43 25.30
N LEU A 225 -12.76 -6.21 24.74
CA LEU A 225 -11.33 -5.97 24.97
C LEU A 225 -10.81 -4.98 23.92
N GLY A 226 -10.04 -4.00 24.38
CA GLY A 226 -9.37 -3.03 23.51
C GLY A 226 -7.96 -3.49 23.14
N TYR A 227 -7.52 -3.14 21.93
CA TYR A 227 -6.16 -3.35 21.42
C TYR A 227 -5.69 -2.08 20.74
N ALA A 228 -4.57 -1.53 21.18
CA ALA A 228 -3.91 -0.42 20.52
C ALA A 228 -2.97 -0.95 19.44
N ILE A 229 -3.08 -0.41 18.23
CA ILE A 229 -2.15 -0.63 17.14
C ILE A 229 -1.36 0.65 16.90
N LEU A 230 -0.03 0.56 16.95
CA LEU A 230 0.86 1.67 16.65
C LEU A 230 1.57 1.39 15.34
N THR A 231 1.49 2.34 14.42
CA THR A 231 2.11 2.25 13.09
C THR A 231 3.09 3.39 12.91
N GLY A 232 4.32 3.09 12.47
CA GLY A 232 5.33 4.06 12.12
C GLY A 232 5.25 4.44 10.65
N HIS A 233 5.31 5.73 10.35
CA HIS A 233 5.33 6.32 9.02
C HIS A 233 6.63 7.09 8.83
N PHE A 234 7.33 6.82 7.75
CA PHE A 234 8.63 7.43 7.48
C PHE A 234 8.96 7.38 5.99
N ILE A 235 9.83 8.28 5.57
CA ILE A 235 10.39 8.27 4.21
C ILE A 235 11.77 7.64 4.28
N ASP A 236 12.00 6.61 3.45
CA ASP A 236 13.27 5.88 3.40
C ASP A 236 14.33 6.61 2.56
N ALA A 237 15.54 6.02 2.48
CA ALA A 237 16.64 6.58 1.71
C ALA A 237 16.35 6.69 0.20
N ASP A 238 15.41 5.89 -0.31
CA ASP A 238 14.93 5.93 -1.69
C ASP A 238 13.80 6.94 -1.93
N TRP A 239 13.42 7.69 -0.91
CA TRP A 239 12.31 8.66 -0.92
C TRP A 239 10.94 8.02 -1.11
N ARG A 240 10.74 6.84 -0.54
CA ARG A 240 9.45 6.16 -0.53
C ARG A 240 8.78 6.31 0.83
N LEU A 241 7.51 6.66 0.82
CA LEU A 241 6.70 6.68 2.02
C LEU A 241 6.41 5.24 2.47
N ASN A 242 6.83 4.93 3.69
CA ASN A 242 6.65 3.63 4.32
C ASN A 242 5.69 3.71 5.49
N SER A 243 4.90 2.66 5.68
CA SER A 243 4.00 2.50 6.82
C SER A 243 4.18 1.10 7.39
N ARG A 244 4.58 0.97 8.65
CA ARG A 244 4.89 -0.30 9.32
C ARG A 244 4.24 -0.37 10.68
N VAL A 245 3.51 -1.45 10.94
CA VAL A 245 3.00 -1.73 12.29
C VAL A 245 4.18 -2.01 13.21
N LEU A 246 4.33 -1.21 14.26
CA LEU A 246 5.42 -1.35 15.23
C LEU A 246 4.99 -2.13 16.48
N LYS A 247 3.73 -1.95 16.90
CA LYS A 247 3.22 -2.59 18.11
C LYS A 247 1.73 -2.86 18.00
N PHE A 248 1.33 -4.01 18.52
CA PHE A 248 -0.06 -4.38 18.71
C PHE A 248 -0.24 -4.89 20.16
N VAL A 249 -0.89 -4.12 20.99
CA VAL A 249 -0.93 -4.39 22.43
C VAL A 249 -2.33 -4.29 23.00
N ARG A 250 -2.67 -5.22 23.89
CA ARG A 250 -3.94 -5.18 24.63
C ARG A 250 -3.95 -3.99 25.58
N VAL A 251 -5.04 -3.20 25.55
CA VAL A 251 -5.28 -2.07 26.43
C VAL A 251 -6.63 -2.23 27.15
N PRO A 252 -6.77 -1.78 28.40
CA PRO A 252 -8.07 -1.71 29.04
C PRO A 252 -9.03 -0.83 28.24
N PHE A 253 -10.29 -1.20 28.15
CA PHE A 253 -11.34 -0.42 27.47
C PHE A 253 -12.62 -0.44 28.31
N PRO A 254 -13.34 0.70 28.49
CA PRO A 254 -13.07 2.03 27.91
C PRO A 254 -11.98 2.87 28.62
N ASP A 255 -11.58 2.54 29.85
CA ASP A 255 -10.67 3.34 30.67
C ASP A 255 -9.19 3.09 30.29
N SER A 256 -8.83 3.48 29.08
CA SER A 256 -7.53 3.14 28.50
C SER A 256 -6.48 4.26 28.54
N GLN A 257 -6.74 5.41 29.18
CA GLN A 257 -5.91 6.60 29.10
C GLN A 257 -4.46 6.39 29.57
N VAL A 258 -4.26 5.75 30.73
CA VAL A 258 -2.92 5.47 31.26
C VAL A 258 -2.23 4.39 30.40
N ALA A 259 -2.97 3.35 30.01
CA ALA A 259 -2.46 2.27 29.19
C ALA A 259 -2.04 2.76 27.80
N PHE A 260 -2.74 3.76 27.26
CA PHE A 260 -2.44 4.44 26.04
C PHE A 260 -1.05 5.09 26.06
N ASN A 261 -0.81 5.97 27.04
CA ASN A 261 0.49 6.63 27.20
C ASN A 261 1.61 5.61 27.40
N HIS A 262 1.36 4.55 28.18
CA HIS A 262 2.32 3.46 28.37
C HIS A 262 2.61 2.71 27.06
N ALA A 263 1.60 2.43 26.22
CA ALA A 263 1.77 1.76 24.95
C ALA A 263 2.69 2.57 24.01
N VAL A 264 2.46 3.90 23.90
CA VAL A 264 3.30 4.79 23.09
C VAL A 264 4.73 4.82 23.60
N VAL A 265 4.94 5.11 24.90
CA VAL A 265 6.29 5.18 25.50
C VAL A 265 7.04 3.85 25.39
N SER A 266 6.34 2.73 25.63
CA SER A 266 6.90 1.39 25.48
C SER A 266 7.31 1.09 24.04
N CYS A 267 6.47 1.46 23.06
CA CYS A 267 6.78 1.32 21.64
C CYS A 267 8.04 2.12 21.26
N LEU A 268 8.08 3.39 21.61
CA LEU A 268 9.23 4.25 21.32
C LEU A 268 10.53 3.74 21.96
N SER A 269 10.47 3.22 23.19
CA SER A 269 11.62 2.63 23.88
C SER A 269 12.08 1.33 23.21
N GLU A 270 11.14 0.47 22.85
CA GLU A 270 11.41 -0.84 22.22
C GLU A 270 12.11 -0.71 20.86
N TRP A 271 11.71 0.29 20.07
CA TRP A 271 12.26 0.55 18.74
C TRP A 271 13.37 1.61 18.70
N GLY A 272 13.75 2.18 19.85
CA GLY A 272 14.77 3.22 19.92
C GLY A 272 14.38 4.55 19.24
N LEU A 273 13.08 4.82 19.12
CA LEU A 273 12.53 5.95 18.34
C LEU A 273 12.31 7.21 19.18
N GLY A 274 12.71 7.23 20.46
CA GLY A 274 12.44 8.37 21.34
C GLY A 274 12.93 9.71 20.78
N SER A 275 14.14 9.77 20.23
CA SER A 275 14.73 10.97 19.61
C SER A 275 14.32 11.19 18.15
N LYS A 276 13.71 10.18 17.51
CA LYS A 276 13.28 10.23 16.11
C LYS A 276 11.78 10.50 15.94
N LEU A 277 11.01 10.64 17.02
CA LEU A 277 9.59 10.92 16.93
C LEU A 277 9.37 12.34 16.37
N PHE A 278 8.57 12.45 15.29
CA PHE A 278 8.17 13.71 14.69
C PHE A 278 6.77 14.12 15.06
N ALA A 279 5.79 13.28 14.76
CA ALA A 279 4.37 13.51 15.03
C ALA A 279 3.67 12.23 15.49
N LEU A 280 2.54 12.39 16.19
CA LEU A 280 1.66 11.29 16.59
C LEU A 280 0.23 11.62 16.19
N ALA A 281 -0.36 10.87 15.27
CA ALA A 281 -1.76 10.99 14.92
C ALA A 281 -2.60 9.99 15.71
N VAL A 282 -3.68 10.49 16.31
CA VAL A 282 -4.56 9.68 17.18
C VAL A 282 -6.03 9.90 16.83
N ASP A 283 -6.83 8.90 17.09
CA ASP A 283 -8.29 9.10 17.11
C ASP A 283 -8.70 9.80 18.41
N GLN A 284 -9.38 10.94 18.29
CA GLN A 284 -9.86 11.72 19.44
C GLN A 284 -10.83 10.97 20.38
N SER A 285 -11.35 9.82 19.98
CA SER A 285 -12.14 8.98 20.89
C SER A 285 -11.32 8.46 22.08
N PHE A 286 -9.97 8.50 21.99
CA PHE A 286 -9.06 8.02 23.04
C PHE A 286 -8.27 9.11 23.73
N ALA A 287 -8.07 10.23 23.05
CA ALA A 287 -7.20 11.30 23.51
C ALA A 287 -8.02 12.52 23.91
N ASN A 288 -8.29 12.69 25.19
CA ASN A 288 -8.69 14.00 25.72
C ASN A 288 -7.43 14.87 25.94
N GLU A 289 -7.61 16.18 26.16
CA GLU A 289 -6.50 17.11 26.36
C GLU A 289 -5.56 16.70 27.51
N ALA A 290 -6.07 16.05 28.55
CA ALA A 290 -5.26 15.60 29.68
C ALA A 290 -4.32 14.46 29.27
N VAL A 291 -4.78 13.50 28.46
CA VAL A 291 -3.94 12.42 27.92
C VAL A 291 -2.84 12.98 27.03
N VAL A 292 -3.20 13.92 26.18
CA VAL A 292 -2.29 14.64 25.29
C VAL A 292 -1.23 15.42 26.08
N GLY A 293 -1.66 16.19 27.10
CA GLY A 293 -0.76 16.93 27.97
C GLY A 293 0.20 16.03 28.75
N ASN A 294 -0.29 14.91 29.30
CA ASN A 294 0.53 13.93 29.98
C ASN A 294 1.56 13.28 29.04
N LEU A 295 1.16 12.95 27.82
CA LEU A 295 2.05 12.37 26.83
C LEU A 295 3.15 13.35 26.42
N ARG A 296 2.79 14.62 26.16
CA ARG A 296 3.78 15.69 25.92
C ARG A 296 4.78 15.80 27.07
N GLY A 297 4.29 15.85 28.33
CA GLY A 297 5.13 15.90 29.51
C GLY A 297 6.08 14.71 29.61
N LEU A 298 5.60 13.48 29.40
CA LEU A 298 6.42 12.26 29.44
C LEU A 298 7.49 12.23 28.34
N LEU A 299 7.18 12.71 27.16
CA LEU A 299 8.09 12.74 26.03
C LEU A 299 9.14 13.87 26.19
N SER A 300 8.74 15.04 26.69
CA SER A 300 9.62 16.20 26.91
C SER A 300 10.71 15.94 27.94
N ILE A 301 10.46 15.08 28.94
CA ILE A 301 11.46 14.69 29.96
C ILE A 301 12.61 13.92 29.34
N LYS A 302 12.36 13.18 28.27
CA LYS A 302 13.37 12.28 27.67
C LYS A 302 14.10 12.89 26.48
N ASN A 303 13.50 13.82 25.77
CA ASN A 303 14.05 14.40 24.53
C ASN A 303 13.52 15.81 24.27
N SER A 304 14.33 16.70 23.71
CA SER A 304 13.83 17.95 23.13
C SER A 304 13.07 17.64 21.84
N HIS A 305 11.75 17.74 21.89
CA HIS A 305 10.92 17.58 20.70
C HIS A 305 10.97 18.85 19.85
N MET A 306 10.84 18.66 18.52
CA MET A 306 10.73 19.77 17.58
C MET A 306 9.60 20.70 18.01
N LEU A 307 9.90 22.02 17.98
CA LEU A 307 8.94 23.07 18.37
C LEU A 307 8.29 22.80 19.75
N ASN A 308 9.07 22.31 20.72
CA ASN A 308 8.60 21.96 22.07
C ASN A 308 7.36 21.01 22.07
N GLY A 309 7.21 20.20 21.01
CA GLY A 309 6.09 19.28 20.85
C GLY A 309 4.76 19.93 20.50
N GLN A 310 4.75 21.18 20.02
CA GLN A 310 3.50 21.88 19.64
C GLN A 310 2.71 21.12 18.59
N TYR A 311 3.39 20.51 17.61
CA TYR A 311 2.78 19.74 16.53
C TYR A 311 2.85 18.23 16.72
N LEU A 312 3.16 17.79 17.96
CA LEU A 312 3.30 16.37 18.26
C LEU A 312 2.03 15.56 17.99
N LEU A 313 0.86 16.21 18.13
CA LEU A 313 -0.40 15.51 18.03
C LEU A 313 -1.24 16.02 16.86
N ALA A 314 -1.60 15.08 16.00
CA ALA A 314 -2.53 15.27 14.90
C ALA A 314 -3.80 14.44 15.12
N ASN A 315 -4.91 14.90 14.56
CA ASN A 315 -6.15 14.15 14.55
C ASN A 315 -6.19 13.18 13.36
N CYS A 316 -6.86 12.04 13.55
CA CYS A 316 -7.23 11.18 12.43
C CYS A 316 -8.35 11.81 11.61
N TYR A 317 -8.03 12.41 10.48
CA TYR A 317 -9.03 13.07 9.63
C TYR A 317 -10.08 12.12 9.07
N ALA A 318 -9.72 10.86 8.76
CA ALA A 318 -10.69 9.87 8.34
C ALA A 318 -11.78 9.67 9.41
N ARG A 319 -11.39 9.63 10.70
CA ARG A 319 -12.35 9.54 11.80
C ARG A 319 -13.15 10.84 11.98
N VAL A 320 -12.53 11.99 11.72
CA VAL A 320 -13.25 13.28 11.73
C VAL A 320 -14.34 13.26 10.65
N MET A 321 -14.02 12.87 9.41
CA MET A 321 -15.02 12.77 8.33
C MET A 321 -16.13 11.79 8.67
N SER A 322 -15.80 10.60 9.18
CA SER A 322 -16.80 9.61 9.61
C SER A 322 -17.72 10.17 10.70
N ARG A 323 -17.20 10.91 11.69
CA ARG A 323 -18.00 11.53 12.76
C ARG A 323 -18.89 12.64 12.25
N MET A 324 -18.43 13.41 11.27
CA MET A 324 -19.23 14.44 10.62
C MET A 324 -20.39 13.82 9.85
N ALA A 325 -20.10 12.79 9.03
CA ALA A 325 -21.10 12.04 8.29
C ALA A 325 -22.14 11.39 9.22
N LEU A 326 -21.70 10.73 10.29
CA LEU A 326 -22.61 10.14 11.29
C LEU A 326 -23.46 11.17 12.02
N ALA A 327 -22.90 12.35 12.33
CA ALA A 327 -23.66 13.43 12.95
C ALA A 327 -24.76 13.95 11.99
N ALA A 328 -24.44 14.10 10.70
CA ALA A 328 -25.38 14.51 9.67
C ALA A 328 -26.52 13.47 9.47
N ILE A 329 -26.15 12.18 9.32
CA ILE A 329 -27.12 11.07 9.24
C ILE A 329 -27.98 10.98 10.50
N GLY A 330 -27.38 11.19 11.68
CA GLY A 330 -28.09 11.15 12.95
C GLY A 330 -29.13 12.26 13.11
N ALA A 331 -28.84 13.47 12.61
CA ALA A 331 -29.75 14.59 12.60
C ALA A 331 -30.98 14.39 11.68
N THR A 332 -30.85 13.53 10.66
CA THR A 332 -31.88 13.26 9.65
C THR A 332 -32.36 11.79 9.69
N ARG A 333 -32.21 11.15 10.85
CA ARG A 333 -32.40 9.70 11.01
C ARG A 333 -33.74 9.17 10.51
N GLU A 334 -34.84 9.92 10.76
CA GLU A 334 -36.18 9.48 10.35
C GLU A 334 -36.36 9.48 8.84
N ALA A 335 -35.94 10.54 8.15
CA ALA A 335 -36.00 10.62 6.69
C ALA A 335 -35.10 9.55 6.04
N VAL A 336 -33.88 9.35 6.57
CA VAL A 336 -32.96 8.30 6.11
C VAL A 336 -33.58 6.91 6.27
N ALA A 337 -34.28 6.64 7.38
CA ALA A 337 -34.94 5.37 7.63
C ALA A 337 -36.05 5.11 6.60
N LYS A 338 -36.90 6.10 6.34
CA LYS A 338 -37.98 5.99 5.33
C LYS A 338 -37.45 5.71 3.94
N VAL A 339 -36.41 6.44 3.49
CA VAL A 339 -35.77 6.20 2.19
C VAL A 339 -35.15 4.81 2.13
N ARG A 340 -34.45 4.39 3.18
CA ARG A 340 -33.88 3.04 3.28
C ARG A 340 -34.93 1.95 3.18
N ASP A 341 -36.04 2.10 3.87
CA ASP A 341 -37.13 1.14 3.83
C ASP A 341 -37.83 1.12 2.47
N SER A 342 -37.94 2.28 1.79
CA SER A 342 -38.41 2.39 0.43
C SER A 342 -37.50 1.66 -0.56
N VAL A 343 -36.19 1.84 -0.45
CA VAL A 343 -35.20 1.11 -1.27
C VAL A 343 -35.28 -0.40 -1.01
N ARG A 344 -35.40 -0.82 0.24
CA ARG A 344 -35.61 -2.23 0.59
C ARG A 344 -36.89 -2.77 0.02
N TYR A 345 -37.99 -2.02 0.08
CA TYR A 345 -39.28 -2.42 -0.48
C TYR A 345 -39.17 -2.81 -1.96
N VAL A 346 -38.46 -1.99 -2.73
CA VAL A 346 -38.21 -2.24 -4.16
C VAL A 346 -37.28 -3.43 -4.35
N LYS A 347 -36.18 -3.52 -3.60
CA LYS A 347 -35.10 -4.52 -3.82
C LYS A 347 -35.40 -5.92 -3.32
N VAL A 348 -36.36 -6.12 -2.40
CA VAL A 348 -36.70 -7.43 -1.82
C VAL A 348 -37.43 -8.33 -2.83
N SER A 349 -38.07 -7.78 -3.87
CA SER A 349 -38.85 -8.54 -4.86
C SER A 349 -38.48 -8.12 -6.29
N GLU A 350 -38.08 -9.09 -7.11
CA GLU A 350 -37.81 -8.88 -8.54
C GLU A 350 -39.01 -8.23 -9.27
N SER A 351 -40.25 -8.67 -8.94
CA SER A 351 -41.47 -8.07 -9.51
C SER A 351 -41.62 -6.58 -9.13
N ARG A 352 -41.26 -6.18 -7.92
CA ARG A 352 -41.28 -4.76 -7.49
C ARG A 352 -40.17 -3.96 -8.17
N GLU A 353 -39.00 -4.53 -8.30
CA GLU A 353 -37.89 -3.90 -9.01
C GLU A 353 -38.24 -3.71 -10.50
N ASP A 354 -38.85 -4.68 -11.13
CA ASP A 354 -39.35 -4.57 -12.50
C ASP A 354 -40.42 -3.49 -12.65
N MET A 355 -41.36 -3.42 -11.69
CA MET A 355 -42.39 -2.36 -11.67
C MET A 355 -41.76 -0.98 -11.52
N PHE A 356 -40.83 -0.82 -10.58
CA PHE A 356 -40.07 0.41 -10.36
C PHE A 356 -39.30 0.83 -11.62
N ASN A 357 -38.65 -0.11 -12.29
CA ASN A 357 -37.94 0.16 -13.54
C ASN A 357 -38.87 0.55 -14.70
N LYS A 358 -40.06 -0.03 -14.76
CA LYS A 358 -41.09 0.38 -15.75
C LYS A 358 -41.58 1.81 -15.51
N LEU A 359 -41.87 2.19 -14.25
CA LEU A 359 -42.23 3.56 -13.88
C LEU A 359 -41.09 4.54 -14.23
N ARG A 360 -39.84 4.19 -13.96
CA ARG A 360 -38.68 5.01 -14.34
C ARG A 360 -38.61 5.23 -15.85
N GLN A 361 -38.83 4.17 -16.65
CA GLN A 361 -38.88 4.29 -18.14
C GLN A 361 -40.02 5.16 -18.61
N GLN A 362 -41.19 5.07 -17.99
CA GLN A 362 -42.32 5.93 -18.30
C GLN A 362 -42.05 7.41 -18.02
N LEU A 363 -41.32 7.71 -16.94
CA LEU A 363 -40.89 9.05 -16.61
C LEU A 363 -39.68 9.54 -17.41
N GLN A 364 -39.11 8.70 -18.28
CA GLN A 364 -37.92 8.99 -19.10
C GLN A 364 -36.69 9.40 -18.28
N ILE A 365 -36.60 8.93 -17.02
CA ILE A 365 -35.44 9.19 -16.18
C ILE A 365 -34.30 8.31 -16.65
N PRO A 366 -33.11 8.91 -16.97
CA PRO A 366 -31.96 8.17 -17.46
C PRO A 366 -31.53 7.07 -16.46
N TYR A 367 -31.00 5.98 -17.00
CA TYR A 367 -30.39 4.94 -16.17
C TYR A 367 -28.95 5.38 -15.84
N THR A 368 -28.73 5.93 -14.66
CA THR A 368 -27.40 6.25 -14.16
C THR A 368 -26.83 5.09 -13.37
N GLU A 369 -27.54 4.68 -12.31
CA GLU A 369 -27.12 3.56 -11.45
C GLU A 369 -28.34 2.80 -10.92
N SER A 370 -28.16 1.52 -10.56
CA SER A 370 -29.22 0.73 -9.91
C SER A 370 -29.32 1.07 -8.42
N LEU A 371 -30.54 1.04 -7.87
CA LEU A 371 -30.74 1.15 -6.43
C LEU A 371 -29.91 0.11 -5.68
N VAL A 372 -29.25 0.52 -4.61
CA VAL A 372 -28.41 -0.33 -3.76
C VAL A 372 -28.88 -0.17 -2.31
N ILE A 373 -28.99 -1.28 -1.58
CA ILE A 373 -29.25 -1.25 -0.14
C ILE A 373 -27.92 -0.95 0.57
N ASP A 374 -27.95 -0.02 1.52
CA ASP A 374 -26.77 0.38 2.26
C ASP A 374 -26.27 -0.67 3.29
N ASN A 375 -24.99 -0.62 3.55
CA ASN A 375 -24.37 -1.25 4.71
C ASN A 375 -24.18 -0.18 5.80
N GLN A 376 -24.99 -0.19 6.83
CA GLN A 376 -24.96 0.82 7.90
C GLN A 376 -23.63 0.95 8.64
N ARG A 377 -22.70 0.01 8.48
CA ARG A 377 -21.32 0.11 8.96
C ARG A 377 -20.46 1.03 8.11
N MET A 378 -20.83 1.24 6.85
CA MET A 378 -20.08 2.01 5.86
C MET A 378 -20.93 3.24 5.47
N TRP A 379 -20.63 4.39 6.06
CA TRP A 379 -21.43 5.59 5.83
C TRP A 379 -21.42 6.07 4.36
N ASN A 380 -20.36 5.77 3.60
CA ASN A 380 -20.34 6.01 2.15
C ASN A 380 -21.42 5.23 1.40
N SER A 381 -21.71 3.99 1.81
CA SER A 381 -22.79 3.21 1.20
C SER A 381 -24.17 3.81 1.46
N THR A 382 -24.37 4.38 2.68
CA THR A 382 -25.57 5.15 2.99
C THR A 382 -25.65 6.38 2.10
N TYR A 383 -24.56 7.12 1.92
CA TYR A 383 -24.52 8.27 1.02
C TYR A 383 -24.87 7.87 -0.42
N HIS A 384 -24.28 6.82 -0.97
CA HIS A 384 -24.60 6.33 -2.32
C HIS A 384 -26.05 5.91 -2.46
N MET A 385 -26.58 5.16 -1.49
CA MET A 385 -28.01 4.79 -1.50
C MET A 385 -28.90 6.03 -1.57
N LEU A 386 -28.64 7.04 -0.73
CA LEU A 386 -29.44 8.26 -0.65
C LEU A 386 -29.29 9.12 -1.91
N SER A 387 -28.08 9.24 -2.46
CA SER A 387 -27.83 9.99 -3.69
C SER A 387 -28.61 9.43 -4.88
N ILE A 388 -28.55 8.09 -5.08
CA ILE A 388 -29.32 7.42 -6.13
C ILE A 388 -30.84 7.55 -5.90
N ALA A 389 -31.28 7.41 -4.63
CA ALA A 389 -32.69 7.54 -4.29
C ALA A 389 -33.22 8.96 -4.58
N CYS A 390 -32.43 10.02 -4.32
CA CYS A 390 -32.79 11.40 -4.65
C CYS A 390 -32.98 11.62 -6.14
N GLU A 391 -32.13 11.02 -6.99
CA GLU A 391 -32.31 11.08 -8.45
C GLU A 391 -33.60 10.40 -8.92
N LEU A 392 -34.08 9.43 -8.13
CA LEU A 392 -35.26 8.61 -8.44
C LEU A 392 -36.48 8.97 -7.59
N LYS A 393 -36.49 10.12 -6.88
CA LYS A 393 -37.57 10.53 -5.99
C LYS A 393 -38.95 10.58 -6.65
N GLU A 394 -39.02 10.99 -7.94
CA GLU A 394 -40.26 11.04 -8.71
C GLU A 394 -40.80 9.62 -9.00
N VAL A 395 -39.90 8.63 -9.18
CA VAL A 395 -40.30 7.23 -9.39
C VAL A 395 -40.89 6.67 -8.10
N PHE A 396 -40.33 7.00 -6.92
CA PHE A 396 -40.89 6.60 -5.62
C PHE A 396 -42.29 7.23 -5.41
N SER A 397 -42.48 8.49 -5.81
CA SER A 397 -43.78 9.15 -5.72
C SER A 397 -44.83 8.49 -6.66
N CYS A 398 -44.41 8.07 -7.87
CA CYS A 398 -45.29 7.32 -8.76
C CYS A 398 -45.55 5.88 -8.25
N LEU A 399 -44.59 5.27 -7.59
CA LEU A 399 -44.79 3.95 -6.96
C LEU A 399 -45.83 4.03 -5.85
N ASP A 400 -45.80 5.07 -5.02
CA ASP A 400 -46.79 5.34 -3.96
C ASP A 400 -48.21 5.45 -4.52
N ALA A 401 -48.37 6.12 -5.65
CA ALA A 401 -49.65 6.24 -6.33
C ALA A 401 -50.13 4.94 -7.04
N SER A 402 -49.19 4.00 -7.34
CA SER A 402 -49.44 2.82 -8.18
C SER A 402 -49.54 1.51 -7.38
N ASP A 403 -48.93 1.42 -6.21
CA ASP A 403 -48.89 0.22 -5.39
C ASP A 403 -49.49 0.47 -4.01
N PRO A 404 -50.71 -0.01 -3.73
CA PRO A 404 -51.38 0.18 -2.42
C PRO A 404 -50.65 -0.48 -1.25
N ASN A 405 -49.70 -1.37 -1.47
CA ASN A 405 -48.93 -2.02 -0.42
C ASN A 405 -47.67 -1.22 -0.03
N TYR A 406 -47.38 -0.14 -0.74
CA TYR A 406 -46.25 0.74 -0.45
C TYR A 406 -46.68 1.86 0.49
N GLU A 407 -46.67 1.58 1.82
CA GLU A 407 -47.16 2.49 2.88
C GLU A 407 -46.07 3.42 3.43
N LEU A 408 -44.80 3.22 3.01
CA LEU A 408 -43.62 3.86 3.62
C LEU A 408 -43.04 4.99 2.75
N ALA A 409 -43.86 5.59 1.87
CA ALA A 409 -43.40 6.65 0.98
C ALA A 409 -42.83 7.86 1.72
N PRO A 410 -41.61 8.31 1.43
CA PRO A 410 -41.07 9.54 2.00
C PRO A 410 -41.88 10.75 1.55
N SER A 411 -42.20 11.66 2.47
CA SER A 411 -42.86 12.92 2.17
C SER A 411 -41.97 13.90 1.41
N MET A 412 -42.53 14.97 0.88
CA MET A 412 -41.76 16.05 0.24
C MET A 412 -40.74 16.69 1.20
N ASP A 413 -41.10 16.81 2.48
CA ASP A 413 -40.20 17.32 3.51
C ASP A 413 -39.05 16.34 3.80
N ASP A 414 -39.35 15.01 3.82
CA ASP A 414 -38.30 13.99 3.93
C ASP A 414 -37.32 14.07 2.75
N TRP A 415 -37.81 14.23 1.51
CA TRP A 415 -36.96 14.38 0.33
C TRP A 415 -36.11 15.65 0.38
N LYS A 416 -36.68 16.81 0.78
CA LYS A 416 -35.93 18.05 1.00
C LYS A 416 -34.81 17.82 2.03
N CYS A 417 -35.12 17.13 3.12
CA CYS A 417 -34.18 16.78 4.17
C CYS A 417 -33.00 15.95 3.59
N ILE A 418 -33.29 14.93 2.80
CA ILE A 418 -32.28 14.05 2.20
C ILE A 418 -31.45 14.77 1.13
N GLU A 419 -32.03 15.65 0.34
CA GLU A 419 -31.29 16.47 -0.63
C GLU A 419 -30.26 17.35 0.07
N VAL A 420 -30.65 18.04 1.15
CA VAL A 420 -29.72 18.84 1.96
C VAL A 420 -28.63 17.94 2.56
N LEU A 421 -29.00 16.79 3.14
CA LEU A 421 -28.05 15.83 3.68
C LEU A 421 -27.02 15.41 2.63
N CYS A 422 -27.44 15.04 1.41
CA CYS A 422 -26.59 14.58 0.34
C CYS A 422 -25.55 15.63 -0.09
N VAL A 423 -25.92 16.92 -0.10
CA VAL A 423 -24.99 18.02 -0.39
C VAL A 423 -23.80 18.01 0.57
N TYR A 424 -24.04 17.93 1.87
CA TYR A 424 -22.97 17.94 2.88
C TYR A 424 -22.25 16.60 2.99
N MET A 425 -22.97 15.48 2.82
CA MET A 425 -22.35 14.15 2.76
C MET A 425 -21.36 14.03 1.63
N LYS A 426 -21.64 14.66 0.47
CA LYS A 426 -20.72 14.70 -0.66
C LYS A 426 -19.39 15.35 -0.29
N LEU A 427 -19.41 16.46 0.44
CA LEU A 427 -18.19 17.14 0.88
C LEU A 427 -17.31 16.22 1.75
N PHE A 428 -17.93 15.52 2.70
CA PHE A 428 -17.22 14.59 3.57
C PHE A 428 -16.71 13.37 2.80
N PHE A 429 -17.47 12.90 1.81
CA PHE A 429 -17.10 11.78 0.96
C PHE A 429 -15.88 12.15 0.09
N ASP A 430 -15.93 13.28 -0.62
CA ASP A 430 -14.84 13.73 -1.49
C ASP A 430 -13.52 13.88 -0.69
N ALA A 431 -13.57 14.45 0.52
CA ALA A 431 -12.40 14.56 1.39
C ALA A 431 -11.91 13.21 1.92
N ALA A 432 -12.83 12.32 2.31
CA ALA A 432 -12.48 10.99 2.82
C ALA A 432 -11.88 10.08 1.73
N ASP A 433 -12.36 10.19 0.50
CA ASP A 433 -11.90 9.40 -0.64
C ASP A 433 -10.40 9.65 -0.93
N ILE A 434 -9.92 10.89 -0.78
CA ILE A 434 -8.50 11.23 -0.89
C ILE A 434 -7.65 10.42 0.09
N LEU A 435 -8.17 10.17 1.31
CA LEU A 435 -7.46 9.43 2.36
C LEU A 435 -7.42 7.90 2.11
N THR A 436 -8.15 7.39 1.13
CA THR A 436 -8.08 5.98 0.71
C THR A 436 -6.79 5.66 -0.02
N THR A 437 -6.16 6.67 -0.63
CA THR A 437 -4.92 6.53 -1.42
C THR A 437 -3.71 6.39 -0.51
N LYS A 438 -2.97 5.29 -0.63
CA LYS A 438 -1.81 4.96 0.23
C LYS A 438 -0.45 5.38 -0.34
N SER A 439 -0.39 5.79 -1.60
CA SER A 439 0.87 5.83 -2.35
C SER A 439 1.62 7.16 -2.31
N TYR A 440 0.95 8.26 -1.95
CA TYR A 440 1.52 9.61 -2.02
C TYR A 440 1.10 10.47 -0.84
N PRO A 441 1.90 11.49 -0.46
CA PRO A 441 1.45 12.56 0.41
C PRO A 441 0.27 13.29 -0.24
N THR A 442 -0.90 13.16 0.35
CA THR A 442 -2.15 13.73 -0.18
C THR A 442 -2.51 15.08 0.44
N ALA A 443 -1.58 15.66 1.20
CA ALA A 443 -1.79 16.88 1.99
C ALA A 443 -2.41 18.02 1.19
N SER A 444 -1.90 18.33 0.01
CA SER A 444 -2.38 19.46 -0.80
C SER A 444 -3.81 19.26 -1.31
N ALA A 445 -4.14 18.05 -1.77
CA ALA A 445 -5.49 17.73 -2.24
C ALA A 445 -6.48 17.71 -1.05
N PHE A 446 -6.08 17.08 0.05
CA PHE A 446 -6.89 17.01 1.27
C PHE A 446 -7.13 18.39 1.88
N PHE A 447 -6.10 19.24 1.96
CA PHE A 447 -6.22 20.62 2.44
C PHE A 447 -7.26 21.41 1.66
N HIS A 448 -7.27 21.28 0.35
CA HIS A 448 -8.26 21.97 -0.51
C HIS A 448 -9.69 21.55 -0.16
N GLU A 449 -9.96 20.26 -0.04
CA GLU A 449 -11.31 19.76 0.30
C GLU A 449 -11.71 20.15 1.73
N VAL A 450 -10.78 20.12 2.69
CA VAL A 450 -11.06 20.53 4.07
C VAL A 450 -11.40 22.03 4.16
N CYS A 451 -10.67 22.89 3.43
CA CYS A 451 -11.01 24.31 3.32
C CYS A 451 -12.40 24.53 2.69
N LYS A 452 -12.73 23.75 1.66
CA LYS A 452 -14.06 23.78 1.03
C LYS A 452 -15.16 23.37 2.00
N ILE A 453 -14.95 22.29 2.79
CA ILE A 453 -15.88 21.87 3.84
C ILE A 453 -16.10 23.01 4.83
N GLN A 454 -15.05 23.67 5.32
CA GLN A 454 -15.15 24.76 6.28
C GLN A 454 -15.96 25.94 5.73
N MET A 455 -15.71 26.33 4.47
CA MET A 455 -16.43 27.41 3.79
C MET A 455 -17.91 27.07 3.59
N GLU A 456 -18.21 25.88 3.08
CA GLU A 456 -19.58 25.44 2.80
C GLU A 456 -20.41 25.26 4.09
N LEU A 457 -19.80 24.74 5.17
CA LEU A 457 -20.45 24.67 6.46
C LEU A 457 -20.68 26.06 7.07
N ALA A 458 -19.72 26.98 6.97
CA ALA A 458 -19.90 28.36 7.43
C ALA A 458 -21.01 29.08 6.67
N HIS A 459 -21.05 28.95 5.34
CA HIS A 459 -22.10 29.51 4.49
C HIS A 459 -23.46 28.91 4.84
N GLY A 460 -23.56 27.58 4.96
CA GLY A 460 -24.80 26.90 5.32
C GLY A 460 -25.32 27.26 6.70
N ALA A 461 -24.43 27.48 7.66
CA ALA A 461 -24.80 27.92 9.04
C ALA A 461 -25.41 29.32 9.06
N LEU A 462 -25.11 30.17 8.07
CA LEU A 462 -25.62 31.53 7.88
C LEU A 462 -26.74 31.60 6.84
N SER A 463 -27.23 30.47 6.32
CA SER A 463 -28.27 30.42 5.30
C SER A 463 -29.59 31.10 5.79
N GLU A 464 -30.26 31.78 4.87
CA GLU A 464 -31.60 32.36 5.10
C GLU A 464 -32.67 31.28 5.27
N ASP A 465 -32.46 30.06 4.70
CA ASP A 465 -33.35 28.93 4.96
C ASP A 465 -33.10 28.38 6.36
N ASN A 466 -34.07 28.64 7.27
CA ASN A 466 -34.05 28.21 8.66
C ASN A 466 -33.80 26.68 8.81
N TYR A 467 -34.28 25.87 7.85
CA TYR A 467 -34.07 24.45 7.90
C TYR A 467 -32.58 24.12 7.66
N VAL A 468 -31.98 24.71 6.64
CA VAL A 468 -30.57 24.53 6.32
C VAL A 468 -29.69 25.04 7.46
N SER A 469 -29.92 26.25 7.97
CA SER A 469 -29.06 26.82 9.00
C SER A 469 -29.14 26.04 10.30
N ASN A 470 -30.32 25.55 10.71
CA ASN A 470 -30.49 24.72 11.90
C ASN A 470 -29.82 23.34 11.77
N PHE A 471 -29.82 22.77 10.58
CA PHE A 471 -29.14 21.51 10.30
C PHE A 471 -27.61 21.67 10.28
N VAL A 472 -27.11 22.72 9.63
CA VAL A 472 -25.67 22.90 9.37
C VAL A 472 -24.92 23.49 10.54
N ARG A 473 -25.52 24.40 11.34
CA ARG A 473 -24.83 25.09 12.43
C ARG A 473 -24.15 24.14 13.43
N PRO A 474 -24.80 23.06 13.92
CA PRO A 474 -24.13 22.09 14.81
C PRO A 474 -22.97 21.35 14.14
N LEU A 475 -23.07 21.11 12.84
CA LEU A 475 -22.00 20.49 12.06
C LEU A 475 -20.82 21.44 11.90
N TYR A 476 -21.09 22.73 11.60
CA TYR A 476 -20.08 23.77 11.52
C TYR A 476 -19.30 23.92 12.83
N GLU A 477 -20.02 24.12 13.96
CA GLU A 477 -19.40 24.27 15.28
C GLU A 477 -18.54 23.08 15.69
N LYS A 478 -18.96 21.87 15.29
CA LYS A 478 -18.20 20.65 15.54
C LYS A 478 -16.98 20.56 14.66
N PHE A 479 -17.09 20.90 13.37
CA PHE A 479 -16.00 20.83 12.41
C PHE A 479 -14.96 21.92 12.66
N ASP A 480 -15.36 23.15 12.97
CA ASP A 480 -14.48 24.28 13.24
C ASP A 480 -13.50 23.98 14.39
N ARG A 481 -13.93 23.28 15.44
CA ARG A 481 -13.02 22.84 16.51
C ARG A 481 -11.93 21.91 15.99
N TYR A 482 -12.28 20.92 15.17
CA TYR A 482 -11.29 20.03 14.57
C TYR A 482 -10.34 20.74 13.62
N TRP A 483 -10.88 21.69 12.87
CA TRP A 483 -10.11 22.45 11.90
C TRP A 483 -9.04 23.33 12.57
N ARG A 484 -9.42 24.09 13.58
CA ARG A 484 -8.50 24.98 14.31
C ARG A 484 -7.35 24.24 14.98
N ASP A 485 -7.59 23.01 15.44
CA ASP A 485 -6.56 22.20 16.10
C ASP A 485 -5.45 21.70 15.14
N CYS A 486 -5.72 21.63 13.85
CA CYS A 486 -4.83 20.90 12.91
C CYS A 486 -4.56 21.62 11.59
N CYS A 487 -5.17 22.77 11.33
CA CYS A 487 -4.99 23.50 10.08
C CYS A 487 -3.54 23.93 9.84
N VAL A 488 -2.79 24.28 10.88
CA VAL A 488 -1.39 24.71 10.79
C VAL A 488 -0.48 23.58 10.28
N VAL A 489 -0.59 22.38 10.88
CA VAL A 489 0.22 21.20 10.48
C VAL A 489 -0.09 20.79 9.04
N LEU A 490 -1.37 20.79 8.68
CA LEU A 490 -1.78 20.46 7.32
C LEU A 490 -1.28 21.53 6.31
N ALA A 491 -1.35 22.80 6.68
CA ALA A 491 -0.83 23.91 5.86
C ALA A 491 0.70 23.85 5.68
N MET A 492 1.45 23.47 6.73
CA MET A 492 2.90 23.23 6.60
C MET A 492 3.21 22.13 5.59
N ALA A 493 2.43 21.06 5.59
CA ALA A 493 2.61 19.98 4.61
C ALA A 493 2.29 20.45 3.17
N VAL A 494 1.29 21.32 3.01
CA VAL A 494 0.98 21.96 1.72
C VAL A 494 2.11 22.88 1.26
N ALA A 495 2.74 23.62 2.17
CA ALA A 495 3.86 24.50 1.85
C ALA A 495 5.06 23.74 1.28
N MET A 496 5.22 22.43 1.62
CA MET A 496 6.26 21.57 1.05
C MET A 496 5.93 21.04 -0.35
N ASP A 497 4.77 21.36 -0.91
CA ASP A 497 4.43 21.04 -2.31
C ASP A 497 4.85 22.21 -3.22
N PRO A 498 5.83 22.05 -4.14
CA PRO A 498 6.36 23.13 -4.94
C PRO A 498 5.36 23.73 -5.95
N ARG A 499 4.23 23.07 -6.16
CA ARG A 499 3.12 23.57 -7.00
C ARG A 499 2.27 24.62 -6.29
N TYR A 500 2.31 24.64 -4.96
CA TYR A 500 1.41 25.45 -4.13
C TYR A 500 2.16 26.34 -3.15
N LYS A 501 3.14 25.79 -2.44
CA LYS A 501 3.93 26.49 -1.41
C LYS A 501 2.99 27.24 -0.42
N LEU A 502 3.43 28.32 0.17
CA LEU A 502 2.59 29.15 1.04
C LEU A 502 1.48 29.91 0.29
N LYS A 503 1.53 30.01 -1.06
CA LYS A 503 0.51 30.77 -1.82
C LYS A 503 -0.88 30.18 -1.76
N LEU A 504 -1.00 28.84 -1.73
CA LEU A 504 -2.30 28.20 -1.54
C LEU A 504 -2.82 28.39 -0.11
N VAL A 505 -1.94 28.38 0.88
CA VAL A 505 -2.28 28.62 2.28
C VAL A 505 -2.82 30.04 2.48
N GLU A 506 -2.08 31.04 2.02
CA GLU A 506 -2.46 32.46 2.02
C GLU A 506 -3.85 32.68 1.42
N PHE A 507 -4.04 32.17 0.19
CA PHE A 507 -5.31 32.27 -0.52
C PHE A 507 -6.47 31.57 0.22
N SER A 508 -6.22 30.39 0.76
CA SER A 508 -7.26 29.60 1.42
C SER A 508 -7.63 30.17 2.78
N PHE A 509 -6.65 30.62 3.57
CA PHE A 509 -6.89 31.18 4.89
C PHE A 509 -7.58 32.55 4.82
N ALA A 510 -7.25 33.37 3.82
CA ALA A 510 -8.00 34.61 3.58
C ALA A 510 -9.50 34.35 3.32
N LYS A 511 -9.82 33.24 2.62
CA LYS A 511 -11.23 32.86 2.35
C LYS A 511 -11.92 32.21 3.55
N VAL A 512 -11.20 31.36 4.29
CA VAL A 512 -11.77 30.57 5.40
C VAL A 512 -11.95 31.44 6.65
N PHE A 513 -10.97 32.25 6.98
CA PHE A 513 -10.92 33.00 8.24
C PHE A 513 -11.18 34.52 8.08
N GLY A 514 -11.32 35.00 6.84
CA GLY A 514 -11.53 36.44 6.60
C GLY A 514 -10.42 37.30 7.21
N GLU A 515 -10.79 38.20 8.12
CA GLU A 515 -9.85 39.12 8.77
C GLU A 515 -8.81 38.42 9.66
N GLU A 516 -9.14 37.26 10.23
CA GLU A 516 -8.18 36.44 11.01
C GLU A 516 -7.20 35.66 10.12
N GLY A 517 -7.41 35.60 8.81
CA GLY A 517 -6.62 34.79 7.86
C GLY A 517 -5.13 35.10 7.89
N GLU A 518 -4.78 36.38 8.05
CA GLU A 518 -3.38 36.81 8.16
C GLU A 518 -2.70 36.29 9.42
N LEU A 519 -3.41 36.21 10.54
CA LEU A 519 -2.88 35.67 11.80
C LEU A 519 -2.55 34.18 11.66
N TRP A 520 -3.46 33.40 11.06
CA TRP A 520 -3.25 31.97 10.82
C TRP A 520 -2.15 31.72 9.78
N PHE A 521 -2.06 32.57 8.76
CA PHE A 521 -0.98 32.48 7.76
C PHE A 521 0.39 32.69 8.43
N ARG A 522 0.53 33.75 9.24
CA ARG A 522 1.77 34.00 9.99
C ARG A 522 2.14 32.84 10.92
N ALA A 523 1.18 32.25 11.60
CA ALA A 523 1.45 31.08 12.45
C ALA A 523 2.06 29.89 11.66
N VAL A 524 1.67 29.70 10.37
CA VAL A 524 2.26 28.69 9.51
C VAL A 524 3.66 29.09 9.07
N ASP A 525 3.84 30.33 8.65
CA ASP A 525 5.12 30.87 8.17
C ASP A 525 6.19 30.86 9.27
N ASP A 526 5.86 31.44 10.44
CA ASP A 526 6.72 31.42 11.62
C ASP A 526 7.08 29.99 12.04
N GLY A 527 6.08 29.10 12.09
CA GLY A 527 6.30 27.70 12.45
C GLY A 527 7.21 26.95 11.47
N LEU A 528 7.14 27.23 10.17
CA LEU A 528 8.06 26.67 9.17
C LEU A 528 9.49 27.18 9.37
N HIS A 529 9.67 28.48 9.65
CA HIS A 529 10.97 29.07 9.90
C HIS A 529 11.59 28.56 11.20
N GLU A 530 10.83 28.49 12.28
CA GLU A 530 11.29 27.90 13.55
C GLU A 530 11.73 26.45 13.36
N LEU A 531 10.91 25.65 12.67
CA LEU A 531 11.24 24.25 12.38
C LEU A 531 12.50 24.15 11.52
N TYR A 532 12.65 24.98 10.49
CA TYR A 532 13.84 25.00 9.66
C TYR A 532 15.10 25.33 10.47
N PHE A 533 15.05 26.32 11.35
CA PHE A 533 16.17 26.66 12.21
C PHE A 533 16.58 25.50 13.16
N GLU A 534 15.63 24.72 13.65
CA GLU A 534 15.96 23.53 14.43
C GLU A 534 16.72 22.48 13.60
N TYR A 535 16.36 22.29 12.32
CA TYR A 535 17.09 21.40 11.40
C TYR A 535 18.50 21.91 11.09
N VAL A 536 18.67 23.22 10.89
CA VAL A 536 19.98 23.85 10.72
C VAL A 536 20.85 23.65 11.97
N ALA A 537 20.31 23.89 13.17
CA ALA A 537 21.01 23.72 14.41
C ALA A 537 21.54 22.28 14.63
N GLN A 538 20.79 21.27 14.16
CA GLN A 538 21.22 19.86 14.24
C GLN A 538 22.33 19.50 13.23
N THR A 539 22.50 20.28 12.16
CA THR A 539 23.54 20.04 11.15
C THR A 539 24.86 20.74 11.51
N LEU A 540 24.83 21.71 12.44
CA LEU A 540 26.03 22.38 12.89
C LEU A 540 26.85 21.42 13.78
N PRO A 541 28.17 21.29 13.57
CA PRO A 541 29.00 20.52 14.49
C PRO A 541 28.90 21.15 15.87
N LEU A 542 28.62 20.32 16.88
CA LEU A 542 28.68 20.75 18.28
C LEU A 542 30.03 21.42 18.49
N PRO A 543 30.09 22.65 19.04
CA PRO A 543 31.37 23.24 19.42
C PRO A 543 32.02 22.24 20.36
N SER A 544 33.19 21.73 19.96
CA SER A 544 34.02 20.91 20.86
C SER A 544 34.34 21.79 22.05
N ILE A 545 33.62 21.57 23.14
CA ILE A 545 33.98 22.14 24.43
C ILE A 545 35.29 21.46 24.75
N PHE A 546 36.41 22.14 24.44
CA PHE A 546 37.69 21.83 25.04
C PHE A 546 37.49 21.97 26.55
N VAL A 547 37.37 20.88 27.22
CA VAL A 547 37.56 20.80 28.67
C VAL A 547 39.02 21.18 28.89
N ASP A 548 39.21 22.45 29.19
CA ASP A 548 40.48 23.02 29.61
C ASP A 548 40.80 22.39 31.00
N GLN A 549 41.45 21.23 30.95
CA GLN A 549 42.12 20.71 32.16
C GLN A 549 43.32 21.63 32.42
N ARG A 550 43.12 22.56 33.37
CA ARG A 550 44.15 23.30 34.00
C ARG A 550 45.24 22.34 34.47
N TYR A 551 46.38 22.40 33.82
CA TYR A 551 47.64 22.06 34.43
C TYR A 551 48.35 23.36 34.75
N GLU A 552 48.33 23.76 36.03
CA GLU A 552 49.28 24.69 36.59
C GLU A 552 50.65 24.01 36.57
N GLY A 553 51.59 24.61 35.87
CA GLY A 553 52.98 24.20 35.88
C GLY A 553 53.86 25.31 35.27
N PHE A 554 54.34 26.21 36.14
CA PHE A 554 55.42 27.13 35.87
C PHE A 554 56.53 26.50 35.06
N ILE A 555 57.03 27.10 34.00
CA ILE A 555 58.45 27.31 33.69
C ILE A 555 58.58 28.47 32.69
N LYS A 556 59.31 29.52 33.12
CA LYS A 556 59.94 30.52 32.28
C LYS A 556 61.00 29.83 31.41
N ALA A 557 61.05 30.13 30.14
CA ALA A 557 62.24 29.99 29.32
C ALA A 557 62.24 31.05 28.21
N GLU A 558 63.38 31.61 28.07
CA GLU A 558 63.79 32.81 27.36
C GLU A 558 63.72 32.66 25.83
N ALA A 559 63.61 33.80 25.19
CA ALA A 559 63.70 34.02 23.78
C ALA A 559 65.03 33.50 23.18
N HIS A 560 64.94 32.69 22.14
CA HIS A 560 65.98 32.64 21.10
C HIS A 560 65.30 32.88 19.75
N GLN A 561 65.75 33.98 19.14
CA GLN A 561 65.56 34.30 17.75
C GLN A 561 66.38 33.34 16.91
N ASP A 562 65.75 32.64 16.01
CA ASP A 562 66.40 32.14 14.79
C ASP A 562 65.61 32.63 13.60
N GLU A 563 66.19 33.63 12.94
CA GLU A 563 65.92 34.05 11.56
C GLU A 563 66.36 32.92 10.65
N ASP A 564 65.43 32.41 9.85
CA ASP A 564 65.56 31.98 8.47
C ASP A 564 64.41 31.00 8.07
N SER A 565 63.28 31.56 7.76
CA SER A 565 62.34 30.93 6.82
C SER A 565 61.59 31.99 6.06
N LEU A 566 61.90 32.06 4.76
CA LEU A 566 61.25 32.93 3.78
C LEU A 566 59.74 32.73 3.80
N PRO A 567 58.94 33.80 3.87
CA PRO A 567 57.49 33.68 3.71
C PRO A 567 57.18 33.36 2.24
N LEU A 568 56.49 32.23 2.03
CA LEU A 568 55.78 31.98 0.78
C LEU A 568 54.79 33.11 0.57
N PRO A 569 54.65 33.70 -0.63
CA PRO A 569 53.72 34.79 -0.88
C PRO A 569 52.30 34.21 -0.80
N ASP A 570 51.62 34.56 0.29
CA ASP A 570 50.23 34.17 0.56
C ASP A 570 49.27 35.09 -0.26
N GLY A 571 49.28 34.86 -1.58
CA GLY A 571 48.40 35.58 -2.50
C GLY A 571 46.92 35.13 -2.41
N LEU A 572 46.61 34.18 -1.49
CA LEU A 572 45.27 33.66 -1.26
C LEU A 572 44.60 34.28 -0.02
N SER A 573 45.35 34.90 0.90
CA SER A 573 44.76 35.54 2.08
C SER A 573 43.86 36.73 1.69
N ASP A 574 44.26 37.53 0.70
CA ASP A 574 43.44 38.61 0.16
C ASP A 574 42.19 38.09 -0.56
N PHE A 575 42.29 36.93 -1.19
CA PHE A 575 41.14 36.24 -1.79
C PHE A 575 40.18 35.69 -0.73
N ASP A 576 40.70 35.12 0.37
CA ASP A 576 39.89 34.65 1.49
C ASP A 576 39.20 35.81 2.22
N VAL A 577 39.89 36.96 2.39
CA VAL A 577 39.29 38.20 2.90
C VAL A 577 38.22 38.71 1.93
N TYR A 578 38.50 38.75 0.63
CA TYR A 578 37.54 39.16 -0.40
C TYR A 578 36.32 38.22 -0.44
N ILE A 579 36.51 36.91 -0.33
CA ILE A 579 35.40 35.95 -0.24
C ILE A 579 34.62 36.14 1.06
N SER A 580 35.29 36.39 2.21
CA SER A 580 34.61 36.67 3.47
C SER A 580 33.82 37.99 3.46
N GLU A 581 34.31 39.03 2.78
CA GLU A 581 33.59 40.30 2.57
C GLU A 581 32.40 40.16 1.61
N ILE A 582 32.54 39.38 0.55
CA ILE A 582 31.41 39.04 -0.35
C ILE A 582 30.36 38.19 0.39
N SER A 583 30.82 37.23 1.17
CA SER A 583 29.91 36.34 1.94
C SER A 583 29.20 37.10 3.07
N SER A 584 29.81 38.10 3.66
CA SER A 584 29.17 38.94 4.69
C SER A 584 28.24 40.03 4.10
N ASN A 585 28.42 40.42 2.84
CA ASN A 585 27.54 41.35 2.14
C ASN A 585 26.36 40.69 1.41
N HIS A 586 26.43 39.40 1.13
CA HIS A 586 25.27 38.59 0.76
C HIS A 586 24.68 37.99 2.05
N GLN A 587 23.61 38.58 2.59
CA GLN A 587 22.65 37.80 3.39
C GLN A 587 22.21 36.65 2.50
N THR A 588 22.91 35.53 2.59
CA THR A 588 22.51 34.33 1.87
C THR A 588 21.15 33.93 2.41
N LYS A 589 20.10 34.10 1.58
CA LYS A 589 18.75 33.65 1.91
C LYS A 589 18.83 32.21 2.38
N SER A 590 18.06 31.87 3.41
CA SER A 590 17.96 30.47 3.87
C SER A 590 17.47 29.58 2.72
N GLU A 591 17.73 28.27 2.80
CA GLU A 591 17.17 27.32 1.82
C GLU A 591 15.64 27.42 1.76
N LEU A 592 14.99 27.69 2.91
CA LEU A 592 13.54 27.85 3.01
C LEU A 592 13.09 29.11 2.26
N ASP A 593 13.72 30.28 2.52
CA ASP A 593 13.39 31.52 1.81
C ASP A 593 13.61 31.37 0.31
N GLN A 594 14.74 30.76 -0.08
CA GLN A 594 15.04 30.51 -1.48
C GLN A 594 13.97 29.63 -2.14
N TYR A 595 13.55 28.57 -1.46
CA TYR A 595 12.48 27.68 -1.94
C TYR A 595 11.16 28.43 -2.06
N LEU A 596 10.78 29.23 -1.08
CA LEU A 596 9.50 29.96 -1.07
C LEU A 596 9.44 31.04 -2.16
N ASP A 597 10.55 31.72 -2.43
CA ASP A 597 10.64 32.77 -3.44
C ASP A 597 10.64 32.26 -4.89
N GLU A 598 11.04 30.99 -5.11
CA GLU A 598 11.01 30.42 -6.46
C GLU A 598 9.59 30.35 -7.02
N PRO A 599 9.44 30.51 -8.35
CA PRO A 599 8.12 30.41 -8.98
C PRO A 599 7.46 29.05 -8.73
N LEU A 600 6.13 29.07 -8.65
CA LEU A 600 5.34 27.85 -8.52
C LEU A 600 5.49 26.97 -9.76
N LEU A 601 5.52 25.66 -9.55
CA LEU A 601 5.48 24.69 -10.66
C LEU A 601 4.10 24.67 -11.33
N PRO A 602 4.05 24.44 -12.66
CA PRO A 602 2.79 24.31 -13.39
C PRO A 602 1.94 23.14 -12.87
N ARG A 603 0.63 23.34 -12.76
CA ARG A 603 -0.34 22.34 -12.26
C ARG A 603 -0.76 21.30 -13.31
N GLY A 604 -0.16 21.30 -14.50
CA GLY A 604 -0.68 20.59 -15.69
C GLY A 604 -0.31 19.10 -15.82
N SER A 605 0.50 18.50 -14.95
CA SER A 605 0.81 17.09 -15.02
C SER A 605 -0.01 16.30 -14.00
N GLN A 606 -0.85 15.38 -14.47
CA GLN A 606 -1.68 14.50 -13.63
C GLN A 606 -0.87 13.52 -12.73
N GLU A 607 0.44 13.39 -12.94
CA GLU A 607 1.31 12.42 -12.28
C GLU A 607 2.49 13.07 -11.55
N PHE A 608 2.29 14.25 -10.93
CA PHE A 608 3.36 14.90 -10.20
C PHE A 608 3.58 14.25 -8.82
N ASP A 609 4.75 13.65 -8.63
CA ASP A 609 5.19 13.09 -7.35
C ASP A 609 6.04 14.11 -6.58
N VAL A 610 5.52 14.59 -5.45
CA VAL A 610 6.20 15.55 -4.56
C VAL A 610 7.46 14.93 -3.94
N LEU A 611 7.45 13.65 -3.61
CA LEU A 611 8.61 12.98 -3.00
C LEU A 611 9.75 12.84 -4.00
N GLU A 612 9.44 12.47 -5.24
CA GLU A 612 10.46 12.38 -6.30
C GLU A 612 11.04 13.76 -6.61
N TRP A 613 10.22 14.82 -6.57
CA TRP A 613 10.71 16.20 -6.72
C TRP A 613 11.72 16.56 -5.64
N TRP A 614 11.45 16.29 -4.37
CA TRP A 614 12.36 16.55 -3.25
C TRP A 614 13.63 15.69 -3.34
N LYS A 615 13.51 14.44 -3.76
CA LYS A 615 14.66 13.56 -4.03
C LYS A 615 15.64 14.17 -5.05
N LEU A 616 15.11 14.72 -6.13
CA LEU A 616 15.92 15.36 -7.17
C LEU A 616 16.56 16.68 -6.67
N HIS A 617 15.88 17.41 -5.79
CA HIS A 617 16.33 18.71 -5.30
C HIS A 617 17.13 18.65 -3.99
N ARG A 618 17.40 17.46 -3.45
CA ARG A 618 18.14 17.27 -2.19
C ARG A 618 19.56 17.88 -2.16
N ILE A 619 20.19 18.02 -3.33
CA ILE A 619 21.51 18.63 -3.44
C ILE A 619 21.41 20.15 -3.32
N LYS A 620 20.33 20.73 -3.86
CA LYS A 620 20.06 22.18 -3.80
C LYS A 620 19.59 22.60 -2.41
N TYR A 621 18.79 21.76 -1.75
CA TYR A 621 18.18 22.02 -0.45
C TYR A 621 18.51 20.89 0.55
N PRO A 622 19.78 20.74 0.98
CA PRO A 622 20.21 19.60 1.80
C PRO A 622 19.55 19.54 3.18
N THR A 623 19.24 20.68 3.79
CA THR A 623 18.57 20.77 5.09
C THR A 623 17.06 20.77 4.93
N LEU A 624 16.55 21.61 4.02
CA LEU A 624 15.12 21.74 3.79
C LEU A 624 14.49 20.45 3.26
N SER A 625 15.21 19.65 2.45
CA SER A 625 14.69 18.36 1.97
C SER A 625 14.47 17.36 3.09
N LYS A 626 15.31 17.34 4.14
CA LYS A 626 15.10 16.50 5.32
C LYS A 626 13.86 16.92 6.10
N MET A 627 13.71 18.24 6.33
CA MET A 627 12.52 18.80 6.95
C MET A 627 11.27 18.49 6.14
N ALA A 628 11.31 18.66 4.81
CA ALA A 628 10.19 18.34 3.92
C ALA A 628 9.81 16.85 3.97
N ALA A 629 10.80 15.95 3.99
CA ALA A 629 10.55 14.52 4.13
C ALA A 629 9.80 14.20 5.43
N ASP A 630 10.22 14.78 6.55
CA ASP A 630 9.59 14.53 7.83
C ASP A 630 8.16 15.10 7.89
N ILE A 631 7.93 16.33 7.38
CA ILE A 631 6.60 16.94 7.29
C ILE A 631 5.68 16.12 6.37
N LEU A 632 6.17 15.69 5.21
CA LEU A 632 5.38 14.91 4.24
C LEU A 632 5.13 13.47 4.70
N SER A 633 5.86 12.98 5.72
CA SER A 633 5.62 11.69 6.36
C SER A 633 4.47 11.71 7.36
N ILE A 634 3.95 12.88 7.76
CA ILE A 634 2.85 12.99 8.72
C ILE A 634 1.61 12.30 8.16
N PRO A 635 1.06 11.28 8.85
CA PRO A 635 -0.15 10.60 8.41
C PRO A 635 -1.39 11.42 8.76
N PHE A 636 -2.27 11.62 7.80
CA PHE A 636 -3.57 12.29 7.99
C PHE A 636 -4.70 11.31 8.34
N ALA A 637 -4.45 10.00 8.27
CA ALA A 637 -5.35 8.96 8.71
C ALA A 637 -4.61 7.91 9.53
N THR A 638 -5.21 7.44 10.63
CA THR A 638 -4.68 6.35 11.46
C THR A 638 -5.13 4.98 10.95
N ILE A 639 -6.10 4.96 10.03
CA ILE A 639 -6.78 3.77 9.52
C ILE A 639 -6.40 3.51 8.07
N SER A 640 -6.49 2.24 7.65
CA SER A 640 -6.23 1.85 6.27
C SER A 640 -7.35 2.32 5.33
N GLY A 641 -7.04 2.49 4.05
CA GLY A 641 -7.97 2.98 3.03
C GLY A 641 -9.34 2.31 3.02
N ASP A 642 -9.38 0.97 3.16
CA ASP A 642 -10.63 0.21 3.20
C ASP A 642 -11.52 0.52 4.42
N SER A 643 -10.93 1.06 5.49
CA SER A 643 -11.62 1.39 6.74
C SER A 643 -11.97 2.88 6.88
N VAL A 644 -11.62 3.72 5.92
CA VAL A 644 -11.86 5.19 5.98
C VAL A 644 -13.35 5.51 6.15
N PHE A 645 -14.20 4.72 5.56
CA PHE A 645 -15.66 4.89 5.61
C PHE A 645 -16.34 4.07 6.71
N ASP A 646 -15.58 3.27 7.50
CA ASP A 646 -16.16 2.46 8.57
C ASP A 646 -16.59 3.36 9.74
N THR A 647 -17.82 3.16 10.20
CA THR A 647 -18.42 3.92 11.30
C THR A 647 -17.96 3.46 12.68
N LEU A 648 -17.39 2.27 12.75
CA LEU A 648 -16.98 1.62 14.00
C LEU A 648 -15.47 1.37 14.00
N SER A 649 -14.91 1.24 15.21
CA SER A 649 -13.56 0.68 15.36
C SER A 649 -13.47 -0.72 14.74
N LYS A 650 -12.31 -1.04 14.18
CA LYS A 650 -12.06 -2.36 13.61
C LYS A 650 -12.24 -3.42 14.69
N LYS A 651 -13.07 -4.44 14.39
CA LYS A 651 -13.30 -5.55 15.30
C LYS A 651 -12.38 -6.70 14.96
N LEU A 652 -11.81 -7.31 16.00
CA LEU A 652 -11.17 -8.60 15.91
C LEU A 652 -12.23 -9.68 15.82
N ASP A 653 -12.02 -10.65 14.93
CA ASP A 653 -12.86 -11.85 14.87
C ASP A 653 -12.71 -12.70 16.13
N SER A 654 -13.63 -13.64 16.33
CA SER A 654 -13.66 -14.52 17.51
C SER A 654 -12.41 -15.40 17.62
N HIS A 655 -11.86 -15.85 16.49
CA HIS A 655 -10.65 -16.67 16.47
C HIS A 655 -9.43 -15.86 16.96
N ARG A 656 -9.21 -14.67 16.41
CA ARG A 656 -8.11 -13.78 16.83
C ARG A 656 -8.27 -13.34 18.29
N SER A 657 -9.49 -13.07 18.72
CA SER A 657 -9.79 -12.67 20.10
C SER A 657 -9.46 -13.78 21.13
N SER A 658 -9.44 -15.05 20.71
CA SER A 658 -9.07 -16.20 21.55
C SER A 658 -7.57 -16.44 21.66
N LEU A 659 -6.76 -15.82 20.80
CA LEU A 659 -5.30 -15.99 20.80
C LEU A 659 -4.63 -15.32 22.01
N LYS A 660 -3.49 -15.84 22.41
CA LYS A 660 -2.63 -15.16 23.40
C LYS A 660 -2.16 -13.82 22.82
N PRO A 661 -2.09 -12.75 23.62
CA PRO A 661 -1.69 -11.42 23.15
C PRO A 661 -0.37 -11.40 22.36
N VAL A 662 0.62 -12.15 22.78
CA VAL A 662 1.94 -12.26 22.11
C VAL A 662 1.81 -12.90 20.71
N THR A 663 0.97 -13.93 20.60
CA THR A 663 0.70 -14.60 19.30
C THR A 663 -0.04 -13.66 18.35
N LEU A 664 -1.02 -12.95 18.87
CA LEU A 664 -1.80 -12.00 18.11
C LEU A 664 -0.93 -10.84 17.61
N GLU A 665 -0.06 -10.28 18.47
CA GLU A 665 0.93 -9.27 18.07
C GLU A 665 1.83 -9.80 16.94
N ALA A 666 2.39 -11.01 17.12
CA ALA A 666 3.26 -11.61 16.10
C ALA A 666 2.56 -11.77 14.74
N LEU A 667 1.31 -12.24 14.73
CA LEU A 667 0.54 -12.41 13.50
C LEU A 667 0.21 -11.07 12.83
N VAL A 668 -0.27 -10.08 13.59
CA VAL A 668 -0.66 -8.77 13.05
C VAL A 668 0.55 -8.01 12.50
N CYS A 669 1.64 -7.99 13.26
CA CYS A 669 2.87 -7.31 12.83
C CYS A 669 3.52 -8.01 11.64
N ALA A 670 3.71 -9.34 11.70
CA ALA A 670 4.31 -10.10 10.61
C ALA A 670 3.47 -10.04 9.32
N ASN A 671 2.13 -10.03 9.42
CA ASN A 671 1.24 -9.85 8.27
C ASN A 671 1.56 -8.53 7.55
N ASN A 672 1.61 -7.42 8.29
CA ASN A 672 1.93 -6.10 7.72
C ASN A 672 3.33 -6.09 7.07
N TRP A 673 4.35 -6.65 7.74
CA TRP A 673 5.74 -6.62 7.25
C TRP A 673 5.94 -7.47 6.00
N LEU A 674 5.32 -8.65 5.92
CA LEU A 674 5.42 -9.56 4.78
C LEU A 674 4.67 -9.05 3.54
N GLN A 675 3.51 -8.40 3.70
CA GLN A 675 2.77 -7.81 2.59
C GLN A 675 3.62 -6.77 1.85
N PHE A 676 4.39 -5.98 2.58
CA PHE A 676 5.25 -4.96 2.00
C PHE A 676 6.42 -5.54 1.20
N GLY A 677 7.04 -6.61 1.69
CA GLY A 677 8.11 -7.32 0.96
C GLY A 677 7.63 -7.90 -0.37
N THR A 678 6.37 -8.33 -0.43
CA THR A 678 5.75 -8.87 -1.64
C THR A 678 5.46 -7.77 -2.67
N GLN A 679 4.98 -6.59 -2.23
CA GLN A 679 4.72 -5.45 -3.12
C GLN A 679 6.00 -4.89 -3.73
N GLN A 680 7.09 -4.82 -2.99
CA GLN A 680 8.39 -4.41 -3.53
C GLN A 680 8.91 -5.41 -4.58
N SER A 681 8.71 -6.70 -4.37
CA SER A 681 9.11 -7.73 -5.33
C SER A 681 8.29 -7.67 -6.63
N LEU A 682 7.00 -7.36 -6.56
CA LEU A 682 6.13 -7.18 -7.73
C LEU A 682 6.49 -5.92 -8.52
N SER A 683 6.76 -4.80 -7.86
CA SER A 683 7.16 -3.55 -8.52
C SER A 683 8.49 -3.68 -9.26
N ILE A 684 9.46 -4.43 -8.71
CA ILE A 684 10.73 -4.73 -9.38
C ILE A 684 10.51 -5.61 -10.61
N LEU A 685 9.57 -6.55 -10.56
CA LEU A 685 9.22 -7.41 -11.71
C LEU A 685 8.51 -6.63 -12.81
N ASP A 686 7.65 -5.68 -12.47
CA ASP A 686 6.95 -4.81 -13.42
C ASP A 686 7.92 -3.87 -14.15
N VAL A 687 8.86 -3.25 -13.44
CA VAL A 687 9.93 -2.43 -14.06
C VAL A 687 10.79 -3.26 -15.01
N SER A 688 11.14 -4.50 -14.62
CA SER A 688 11.87 -5.42 -15.49
C SER A 688 11.07 -5.80 -16.73
N THR A 689 9.77 -5.94 -16.61
CA THR A 689 8.86 -6.28 -17.72
C THR A 689 8.64 -5.09 -18.66
N MET A 690 8.61 -3.86 -18.13
CA MET A 690 8.55 -2.63 -18.93
C MET A 690 9.84 -2.37 -19.71
N CYS A 691 11.02 -2.57 -19.11
CA CYS A 691 12.29 -2.45 -19.82
C CYS A 691 12.40 -3.44 -21.00
N ILE A 692 11.89 -4.66 -20.84
CA ILE A 692 11.87 -5.66 -21.93
C ILE A 692 10.90 -5.25 -23.06
N LYS A 693 9.82 -4.53 -22.77
CA LYS A 693 8.89 -4.04 -23.79
C LYS A 693 9.38 -2.81 -24.55
N MET A 694 10.31 -2.03 -23.99
CA MET A 694 10.91 -0.87 -24.66
C MET A 694 12.06 -1.26 -25.61
N GLU A 695 12.71 -2.40 -25.41
CA GLU A 695 13.77 -2.91 -26.31
C GLU A 695 13.22 -3.69 -27.53
N THR A 696 11.90 -3.90 -27.61
CA THR A 696 11.24 -4.66 -28.70
C THR A 696 10.32 -3.81 -29.57
N LYS A 697 10.47 -2.46 -29.56
CA LYS A 697 9.75 -1.58 -30.50
C LYS A 697 10.76 -0.88 -31.45
#